data_14c1a54932a4c5bf1e4ca666ccc966b2
#
_entry.id   14c1a54932a4c5bf1e4ca666ccc966b2
#
_cell.length_a   1.000
_cell.length_b   1.000
_cell.length_c   1.000
_cell.angle_alpha   90.00
_cell.angle_beta   90.00
_cell.angle_gamma   90.00
#
_symmetry.space_group_name_H-M   'P 1'
#
loop_
_entity.id
_entity.type
_entity.pdbx_description
1 polymer ?
#
loop_
_entity_poly.entity_id
_entity_poly.type
_entity_poly.pdbx_seq_one_letter_code
_entity_poly.pdbx_strand_id
1 'polypeptide(L)'
;MEERGWEQLDFVYISGDAYVDHPSFGHAIITRLLEAHGFKVGIIAQPDWKDKNSITILGEPRLGFLVSAGNMDSMVNHYSVSKKHRRTDAYTPGGVMGKRPDYAAVVYSNLIRQVYKKTPIILGGIEASLRRLAHYDYWSDKLKRSILLDSGADLISYGMGEHSIIEIAEALDSGIAVSDITFIAGTVYKTKSLDSVYDAEILPGYEDMKQDKLEYARSFYTQYCNTDPFAGKRLVEPYNAHLYVVQNPPALPLSEGEMDDVYGLPYMRTYHPSYEKDGGVPAISEVKFSLISNRCCFGGCSFCALTFHQGRIMQVRSHESLLDEAKMITQEKDFKGYIHDVGGPTANFRQPSCEKQLTRGVCKNRQCLFPKPCPNLKVDHRDYIKLLKELRDIPKVKKVFIRSGIRFDYVVADKSDAFLEELCRYHVSGQLKVAPEHVSDDVLTLMGKPENSVYQEFVKKYNKMNQKIHKDQYLVPYLMSSHPGSRMKDAVELAEHIRDLGYMPEQVQDFYPTPSTISTCMYYTGVDPRTMQPVYVPKNPHEKAMQRALIQYRDPKNYDLVMEALKKAHRMDLVGFDKHCLIRPRKFEGRSQQKVPGQKTQNQKSSGKPGRNDRGKNKNEHSRRNTVQSDRQNSRQKKKSIRNVHKKK
;
A
#
# COMPACT_ATOMS: atom_id res chain seq x y z
N MET A 1 27.69 -9.02 -18.97
CA MET A 1 27.99 -8.32 -20.23
C MET A 1 28.86 -9.14 -21.13
N GLU A 2 29.97 -9.67 -20.64
CA GLU A 2 30.95 -10.50 -21.41
C GLU A 2 30.31 -11.69 -22.13
N GLU A 3 29.48 -12.49 -21.44
CA GLU A 3 28.77 -13.64 -22.01
C GLU A 3 27.82 -13.26 -23.17
N ARG A 4 27.31 -12.02 -23.17
CA ARG A 4 26.42 -11.48 -24.21
C ARG A 4 27.16 -10.66 -25.27
N GLY A 5 28.49 -10.49 -25.13
CA GLY A 5 29.29 -9.64 -26.01
C GLY A 5 28.93 -8.16 -25.97
N TRP A 6 28.46 -7.67 -24.83
CA TRP A 6 28.05 -6.28 -24.67
C TRP A 6 29.19 -5.44 -24.07
N GLU A 7 29.65 -4.46 -24.81
CA GLU A 7 30.66 -3.51 -24.36
C GLU A 7 30.06 -2.38 -23.51
N GLN A 8 28.83 -1.96 -23.86
CA GLN A 8 28.11 -0.91 -23.16
C GLN A 8 26.63 -1.24 -23.09
N LEU A 9 25.97 -0.86 -22.00
CA LEU A 9 24.53 -0.95 -21.83
C LEU A 9 23.83 0.28 -22.40
N ASP A 10 22.60 0.10 -22.90
CA ASP A 10 21.74 1.21 -23.28
C ASP A 10 21.14 1.86 -22.05
N PHE A 11 20.64 1.05 -21.12
CA PHE A 11 20.10 1.52 -19.85
C PHE A 11 20.69 0.77 -18.66
N VAL A 12 20.84 1.51 -17.55
CA VAL A 12 21.11 0.93 -16.23
C VAL A 12 19.91 1.25 -15.32
N TYR A 13 19.24 0.19 -14.84
CA TYR A 13 18.09 0.32 -13.93
C TYR A 13 18.56 0.25 -12.47
N ILE A 14 18.31 1.30 -11.70
CA ILE A 14 18.57 1.38 -10.26
C ILE A 14 17.28 1.10 -9.51
N SER A 15 17.26 0.01 -8.73
CA SER A 15 16.09 -0.42 -7.96
C SER A 15 16.31 -0.29 -6.46
N GLY A 16 15.32 0.24 -5.75
CA GLY A 16 15.26 0.21 -4.28
C GLY A 16 14.92 -1.18 -3.72
N ASP A 17 14.37 -2.08 -4.52
CA ASP A 17 14.11 -3.47 -4.17
C ASP A 17 15.27 -4.38 -4.63
N ALA A 18 15.47 -5.50 -3.95
CA ALA A 18 16.23 -6.62 -4.48
C ALA A 18 15.58 -7.14 -5.77
N TYR A 19 16.38 -7.65 -6.71
CA TYR A 19 15.86 -8.10 -7.99
C TYR A 19 15.06 -9.39 -7.87
N VAL A 20 13.79 -9.29 -8.19
CA VAL A 20 12.86 -10.43 -8.35
C VAL A 20 12.31 -10.37 -9.78
N ASP A 21 12.66 -11.37 -10.58
CA ASP A 21 12.23 -11.47 -11.97
C ASP A 21 10.84 -12.10 -12.06
N HIS A 22 9.83 -11.31 -11.77
CA HIS A 22 8.44 -11.75 -11.72
C HIS A 22 7.50 -10.61 -12.19
N PRO A 23 6.42 -10.89 -12.94
CA PRO A 23 5.51 -9.86 -13.48
C PRO A 23 4.69 -9.09 -12.43
N SER A 24 4.89 -9.35 -11.15
CA SER A 24 4.37 -8.54 -10.04
C SER A 24 5.34 -7.42 -9.62
N PHE A 25 6.51 -7.31 -10.26
CA PHE A 25 7.54 -6.34 -9.91
C PHE A 25 7.82 -5.41 -11.09
N GLY A 26 7.66 -4.10 -10.85
CA GLY A 26 7.81 -3.10 -11.91
C GLY A 26 9.20 -3.10 -12.57
N HIS A 27 10.27 -3.35 -11.79
CA HIS A 27 11.62 -3.43 -12.35
C HIS A 27 11.77 -4.60 -13.34
N ALA A 28 11.15 -5.75 -13.05
CA ALA A 28 11.20 -6.90 -13.96
C ALA A 28 10.40 -6.61 -15.24
N ILE A 29 9.21 -6.04 -15.13
CA ILE A 29 8.39 -5.69 -16.29
C ILE A 29 9.15 -4.73 -17.22
N ILE A 30 9.63 -3.61 -16.68
CA ILE A 30 10.27 -2.57 -17.50
C ILE A 30 11.56 -3.07 -18.14
N THR A 31 12.39 -3.81 -17.41
CA THR A 31 13.66 -4.30 -17.97
C THR A 31 13.45 -5.40 -19.00
N ARG A 32 12.52 -6.33 -18.78
CA ARG A 32 12.16 -7.37 -19.75
C ARG A 32 11.53 -6.79 -21.00
N LEU A 33 10.67 -5.77 -20.84
CA LEU A 33 10.03 -5.08 -21.97
C LEU A 33 11.07 -4.37 -22.85
N LEU A 34 12.03 -3.65 -22.25
CA LEU A 34 13.13 -3.03 -22.97
C LEU A 34 14.02 -4.06 -23.68
N GLU A 35 14.35 -5.18 -23.02
CA GLU A 35 15.10 -6.28 -23.66
C GLU A 35 14.34 -6.85 -24.88
N ALA A 36 13.02 -7.03 -24.77
CA ALA A 36 12.17 -7.51 -25.87
C ALA A 36 12.15 -6.54 -27.07
N HIS A 37 12.40 -5.24 -26.84
CA HIS A 37 12.56 -4.22 -27.89
C HIS A 37 14.01 -4.03 -28.34
N GLY A 38 14.92 -4.92 -27.94
CA GLY A 38 16.31 -4.94 -28.40
C GLY A 38 17.30 -4.07 -27.62
N PHE A 39 16.88 -3.39 -26.57
CA PHE A 39 17.74 -2.58 -25.73
C PHE A 39 18.57 -3.44 -24.73
N LYS A 40 19.82 -3.07 -24.53
CA LYS A 40 20.74 -3.69 -23.57
C LYS A 40 20.53 -3.08 -22.20
N VAL A 41 19.97 -3.86 -21.26
CA VAL A 41 19.61 -3.35 -19.92
C VAL A 41 20.41 -4.06 -18.83
N GLY A 42 21.05 -3.27 -17.97
CA GLY A 42 21.66 -3.75 -16.73
C GLY A 42 20.87 -3.31 -15.50
N ILE A 43 20.97 -4.08 -14.42
CA ILE A 43 20.22 -3.81 -13.18
C ILE A 43 21.18 -3.72 -12.01
N ILE A 44 21.13 -2.62 -11.26
CA ILE A 44 21.80 -2.46 -9.98
C ILE A 44 20.69 -2.39 -8.90
N ALA A 45 20.48 -3.52 -8.23
CA ALA A 45 19.48 -3.65 -7.20
C ALA A 45 20.06 -3.29 -5.84
N GLN A 46 19.42 -2.35 -5.14
CA GLN A 46 19.81 -1.87 -3.81
C GLN A 46 21.30 -1.47 -3.71
N PRO A 47 21.80 -0.54 -4.57
CA PRO A 47 23.17 -0.04 -4.43
C PRO A 47 23.39 0.53 -3.03
N ASP A 48 24.62 0.45 -2.54
CA ASP A 48 24.95 1.07 -1.25
C ASP A 48 24.84 2.59 -1.37
N TRP A 49 23.76 3.13 -0.84
CA TRP A 49 23.46 4.56 -0.93
C TRP A 49 24.44 5.46 -0.15
N LYS A 50 25.39 4.88 0.59
CA LYS A 50 26.48 5.58 1.29
C LYS A 50 27.76 5.65 0.45
N ASP A 51 27.84 4.84 -0.60
CA ASP A 51 28.99 4.80 -1.51
C ASP A 51 28.55 5.13 -2.94
N LYS A 52 28.99 6.29 -3.44
CA LYS A 52 28.72 6.71 -4.82
C LYS A 52 29.27 5.77 -5.89
N ASN A 53 30.28 4.95 -5.56
CA ASN A 53 30.85 4.01 -6.51
C ASN A 53 29.94 2.78 -6.72
N SER A 54 28.99 2.55 -5.82
CA SER A 54 28.06 1.44 -5.93
C SER A 54 27.17 1.49 -7.19
N ILE A 55 26.98 2.68 -7.77
CA ILE A 55 26.20 2.86 -9.01
C ILE A 55 27.06 2.80 -10.29
N THR A 56 28.36 2.63 -10.17
CA THR A 56 29.28 2.62 -11.33
C THR A 56 29.65 1.23 -11.82
N ILE A 57 29.22 0.19 -11.12
CA ILE A 57 29.66 -1.22 -11.35
C ILE A 57 29.32 -1.77 -12.74
N LEU A 58 28.36 -1.16 -13.45
CA LEU A 58 28.00 -1.51 -14.82
C LEU A 58 28.44 -0.47 -15.87
N GLY A 59 29.20 0.55 -15.44
CA GLY A 59 29.64 1.65 -16.31
C GLY A 59 28.54 2.67 -16.59
N GLU A 60 28.87 3.64 -17.46
CA GLU A 60 27.92 4.66 -17.92
C GLU A 60 27.04 4.10 -19.04
N PRO A 61 25.70 4.15 -18.90
CA PRO A 61 24.81 3.70 -19.97
C PRO A 61 24.80 4.70 -21.15
N ARG A 62 24.57 4.19 -22.35
CA ARG A 62 24.50 4.99 -23.58
C ARG A 62 23.33 5.95 -23.60
N LEU A 63 22.14 5.51 -23.16
CA LEU A 63 20.89 6.27 -23.23
C LEU A 63 20.46 6.87 -21.88
N GLY A 64 20.70 6.17 -20.76
CA GLY A 64 20.37 6.75 -19.47
C GLY A 64 20.18 5.77 -18.31
N PHE A 65 19.99 6.35 -17.13
CA PHE A 65 19.62 5.64 -15.91
C PHE A 65 18.10 5.65 -15.72
N LEU A 66 17.54 4.49 -15.39
CA LEU A 66 16.15 4.34 -14.95
C LEU A 66 16.16 4.15 -13.44
N VAL A 67 15.40 4.94 -12.68
CA VAL A 67 15.47 4.93 -11.22
C VAL A 67 14.08 4.74 -10.62
N SER A 68 13.96 3.75 -9.74
CA SER A 68 12.72 3.47 -8.99
C SER A 68 13.03 3.16 -7.52
N ALA A 69 12.15 3.57 -6.63
CA ALA A 69 12.21 3.20 -5.21
C ALA A 69 11.84 1.73 -4.95
N GLY A 70 11.34 1.01 -5.95
CA GLY A 70 10.83 -0.36 -5.85
C GLY A 70 9.31 -0.43 -5.95
N ASN A 71 8.74 -1.58 -5.57
CA ASN A 71 7.30 -1.84 -5.62
C ASN A 71 6.47 -0.98 -4.66
N MET A 72 7.11 -0.46 -3.62
CA MET A 72 6.48 0.45 -2.66
C MET A 72 7.23 1.77 -2.60
N ASP A 73 6.49 2.83 -2.23
CA ASP A 73 7.07 4.07 -1.77
C ASP A 73 8.02 3.80 -0.60
N SER A 74 9.26 4.33 -0.64
CA SER A 74 10.28 4.04 0.35
C SER A 74 9.86 4.47 1.76
N MET A 75 9.20 5.61 1.90
CA MET A 75 8.75 6.12 3.19
C MET A 75 7.59 5.30 3.76
N VAL A 76 6.65 4.88 2.91
CA VAL A 76 5.55 3.97 3.30
C VAL A 76 6.09 2.60 3.71
N ASN A 77 7.12 2.11 3.03
CA ASN A 77 7.75 0.84 3.37
C ASN A 77 8.53 0.90 4.69
N HIS A 78 9.23 2.00 4.95
CA HIS A 78 10.10 2.13 6.12
C HIS A 78 9.37 2.48 7.41
N TYR A 79 8.28 3.23 7.34
CA TYR A 79 7.64 3.79 8.52
C TYR A 79 6.20 3.32 8.70
N SER A 80 5.78 3.21 9.93
CA SER A 80 4.37 3.10 10.32
C SER A 80 3.70 4.49 10.29
N VAL A 81 2.36 4.53 10.41
CA VAL A 81 1.61 5.79 10.54
C VAL A 81 2.06 6.63 11.75
N SER A 82 2.52 5.99 12.81
CA SER A 82 3.08 6.69 13.99
C SER A 82 4.54 7.12 13.79
N LYS A 83 5.03 7.14 12.56
CA LYS A 83 6.41 7.49 12.16
C LYS A 83 7.48 6.64 12.85
N LYS A 84 7.13 5.45 13.32
CA LYS A 84 8.09 4.48 13.86
C LYS A 84 8.67 3.65 12.73
N HIS A 85 9.98 3.49 12.74
CA HIS A 85 10.69 2.67 11.77
C HIS A 85 10.25 1.20 11.87
N ARG A 86 9.99 0.56 10.73
CA ARG A 86 9.68 -0.87 10.67
C ARG A 86 10.95 -1.69 10.91
N ARG A 87 10.78 -2.93 11.32
CA ARG A 87 11.89 -3.83 11.65
C ARG A 87 12.34 -4.70 10.48
N THR A 88 11.46 -4.87 9.49
CA THR A 88 11.70 -5.76 8.34
C THR A 88 11.26 -5.08 7.05
N ASP A 89 11.98 -5.37 5.96
CA ASP A 89 11.65 -5.00 4.60
C ASP A 89 11.52 -6.28 3.77
N ALA A 90 10.30 -6.63 3.37
CA ALA A 90 10.04 -7.85 2.60
C ALA A 90 10.69 -7.86 1.22
N TYR A 91 11.07 -6.70 0.70
CA TYR A 91 11.69 -6.53 -0.63
C TYR A 91 13.23 -6.55 -0.59
N THR A 92 13.80 -6.91 0.55
CA THR A 92 15.26 -6.99 0.75
C THR A 92 15.68 -8.43 1.06
N PRO A 93 16.88 -8.87 0.66
CA PRO A 93 17.36 -10.20 0.98
C PRO A 93 17.31 -10.48 2.48
N GLY A 94 16.75 -11.61 2.87
CA GLY A 94 16.54 -11.99 4.28
C GLY A 94 15.55 -11.09 5.05
N GLY A 95 14.87 -10.17 4.39
CA GLY A 95 13.97 -9.22 5.05
C GLY A 95 14.67 -8.13 5.86
N VAL A 96 15.94 -7.87 5.61
CA VAL A 96 16.79 -6.96 6.39
C VAL A 96 16.45 -5.51 6.07
N MET A 97 16.06 -4.74 7.11
CA MET A 97 15.77 -3.30 6.97
C MET A 97 17.06 -2.47 6.82
N GLY A 98 16.98 -1.36 6.03
CA GLY A 98 18.05 -0.36 5.91
C GLY A 98 18.93 -0.50 4.66
N LYS A 99 18.68 -1.46 3.79
CA LYS A 99 19.35 -1.55 2.48
C LYS A 99 18.91 -0.42 1.55
N ARG A 100 17.62 -0.11 1.54
CA ARG A 100 17.04 1.00 0.79
C ARG A 100 17.12 2.29 1.62
N PRO A 101 17.46 3.46 1.04
CA PRO A 101 17.39 4.74 1.74
C PRO A 101 15.97 5.28 1.84
N ASP A 102 15.76 6.22 2.76
CA ASP A 102 14.58 7.08 2.74
C ASP A 102 14.57 7.95 1.48
N TYR A 103 13.40 8.21 0.90
CA TYR A 103 13.26 8.93 -0.38
C TYR A 103 14.17 8.34 -1.47
N ALA A 104 14.10 7.05 -1.65
CA ALA A 104 15.07 6.27 -2.42
C ALA A 104 15.31 6.82 -3.84
N ALA A 105 14.24 7.22 -4.55
CA ALA A 105 14.38 7.77 -5.89
C ALA A 105 15.21 9.06 -5.92
N VAL A 106 15.06 9.92 -4.90
CA VAL A 106 15.86 11.16 -4.76
C VAL A 106 17.32 10.84 -4.45
N VAL A 107 17.56 9.95 -3.48
CA VAL A 107 18.91 9.60 -3.04
C VAL A 107 19.70 8.95 -4.16
N TYR A 108 19.13 7.96 -4.85
CA TYR A 108 19.83 7.29 -5.95
C TYR A 108 20.11 8.22 -7.13
N SER A 109 19.15 9.08 -7.50
CA SER A 109 19.40 10.06 -8.56
C SER A 109 20.52 11.05 -8.20
N ASN A 110 20.57 11.50 -6.95
CA ASN A 110 21.64 12.35 -6.48
C ASN A 110 23.01 11.64 -6.46
N LEU A 111 23.07 10.34 -6.16
CA LEU A 111 24.30 9.56 -6.29
C LEU A 111 24.76 9.49 -7.75
N ILE A 112 23.85 9.22 -8.68
CA ILE A 112 24.15 9.20 -10.11
C ILE A 112 24.71 10.56 -10.55
N ARG A 113 24.08 11.68 -10.17
CA ARG A 113 24.55 13.04 -10.51
C ARG A 113 25.90 13.41 -9.94
N GLN A 114 26.32 12.79 -8.84
CA GLN A 114 27.68 13.01 -8.30
C GLN A 114 28.75 12.46 -9.24
N VAL A 115 28.47 11.37 -9.95
CA VAL A 115 29.40 10.69 -10.87
C VAL A 115 29.13 11.11 -12.32
N TYR A 116 27.92 10.92 -12.80
CA TYR A 116 27.49 11.13 -14.19
C TYR A 116 26.68 12.42 -14.30
N LYS A 117 27.35 13.52 -14.69
CA LYS A 117 26.76 14.86 -14.66
C LYS A 117 25.70 15.10 -15.72
N LYS A 118 25.84 14.46 -16.91
CA LYS A 118 25.03 14.75 -18.10
C LYS A 118 24.16 13.59 -18.56
N THR A 119 24.45 12.38 -18.12
CA THR A 119 23.70 11.17 -18.51
C THR A 119 22.24 11.31 -18.09
N PRO A 120 21.27 11.04 -18.96
CA PRO A 120 19.86 11.15 -18.64
C PRO A 120 19.45 10.30 -17.43
N ILE A 121 18.60 10.84 -16.57
CA ILE A 121 17.98 10.14 -15.44
C ILE A 121 16.47 10.21 -15.60
N ILE A 122 15.84 9.06 -15.77
CA ILE A 122 14.40 8.90 -15.88
C ILE A 122 13.88 8.24 -14.59
N LEU A 123 13.01 8.92 -13.86
CA LEU A 123 12.33 8.36 -12.69
C LEU A 123 11.10 7.57 -13.09
N GLY A 124 10.83 6.48 -12.38
CA GLY A 124 9.62 5.69 -12.54
C GLY A 124 9.11 5.09 -11.22
N GLY A 125 8.06 4.29 -11.33
CA GLY A 125 7.44 3.60 -10.21
C GLY A 125 6.54 4.47 -9.34
N ILE A 126 6.00 3.87 -8.27
CA ILE A 126 4.96 4.50 -7.45
C ILE A 126 5.45 5.76 -6.72
N GLU A 127 6.67 5.77 -6.21
CA GLU A 127 7.22 6.92 -5.48
C GLU A 127 7.31 8.16 -6.37
N ALA A 128 7.83 8.01 -7.59
CA ALA A 128 7.88 9.09 -8.57
C ALA A 128 6.49 9.52 -9.03
N SER A 129 5.59 8.57 -9.29
CA SER A 129 4.21 8.84 -9.70
C SER A 129 3.44 9.68 -8.69
N LEU A 130 3.57 9.38 -7.39
CA LEU A 130 2.83 10.07 -6.34
C LEU A 130 3.46 11.41 -5.94
N ARG A 131 4.69 11.68 -6.37
CA ARG A 131 5.44 12.92 -6.04
C ARG A 131 5.80 13.75 -7.28
N ARG A 132 5.14 13.47 -8.43
CA ARG A 132 5.46 14.11 -9.72
C ARG A 132 5.19 15.61 -9.79
N LEU A 133 4.26 16.10 -8.97
CA LEU A 133 3.96 17.52 -8.77
C LEU A 133 4.12 17.88 -7.29
N ALA A 134 3.82 19.12 -6.90
CA ALA A 134 3.82 19.52 -5.50
C ALA A 134 2.90 18.63 -4.67
N HIS A 135 3.38 18.15 -3.55
CA HIS A 135 2.67 17.18 -2.73
C HIS A 135 2.94 17.39 -1.25
N TYR A 136 1.93 17.06 -0.42
CA TYR A 136 2.14 17.02 1.01
C TYR A 136 2.92 15.77 1.42
N ASP A 137 4.02 15.98 2.12
CA ASP A 137 4.85 14.93 2.69
C ASP A 137 4.56 14.76 4.18
N TYR A 138 3.96 13.63 4.52
CA TYR A 138 3.50 13.33 5.87
C TYR A 138 4.66 13.27 6.89
N TRP A 139 5.82 12.76 6.50
CA TRP A 139 6.94 12.54 7.42
C TRP A 139 7.60 13.85 7.85
N SER A 140 7.79 14.78 6.92
CA SER A 140 8.31 16.12 7.20
C SER A 140 7.23 17.14 7.58
N ASP A 141 5.95 16.79 7.44
CA ASP A 141 4.76 17.65 7.65
C ASP A 141 4.84 18.95 6.84
N LYS A 142 5.28 18.85 5.57
CA LYS A 142 5.50 19.99 4.68
C LYS A 142 4.97 19.73 3.28
N LEU A 143 4.62 20.80 2.58
CA LEU A 143 4.46 20.75 1.14
C LEU A 143 5.85 20.68 0.49
N LYS A 144 6.07 19.64 -0.31
CA LYS A 144 7.29 19.40 -1.09
C LYS A 144 7.09 19.78 -2.54
N ARG A 145 8.18 20.16 -3.22
CA ARG A 145 8.19 20.35 -4.67
C ARG A 145 8.02 19.04 -5.42
N SER A 146 7.85 19.12 -6.74
CA SER A 146 7.98 17.95 -7.61
C SER A 146 9.27 17.18 -7.33
N ILE A 147 9.19 15.85 -7.25
CA ILE A 147 10.37 14.99 -7.09
C ILE A 147 11.37 15.16 -8.25
N LEU A 148 10.89 15.57 -9.44
CA LEU A 148 11.76 15.89 -10.58
C LEU A 148 12.79 16.97 -10.26
N LEU A 149 12.40 17.98 -9.47
CA LEU A 149 13.29 19.06 -9.05
C LEU A 149 14.18 18.66 -7.88
N ASP A 150 13.64 17.90 -6.92
CA ASP A 150 14.38 17.51 -5.71
C ASP A 150 15.42 16.42 -5.98
N SER A 151 15.19 15.56 -6.99
CA SER A 151 16.09 14.48 -7.38
C SER A 151 17.19 14.90 -8.36
N GLY A 152 17.02 16.04 -9.05
CA GLY A 152 17.90 16.42 -10.16
C GLY A 152 17.77 15.52 -11.40
N ALA A 153 16.70 14.71 -11.51
CA ALA A 153 16.41 13.93 -12.70
C ALA A 153 15.95 14.80 -13.87
N ASP A 154 15.89 14.21 -15.06
CA ASP A 154 15.54 14.93 -16.29
C ASP A 154 14.08 14.72 -16.68
N LEU A 155 13.55 13.52 -16.45
CA LEU A 155 12.21 13.11 -16.86
C LEU A 155 11.59 12.17 -15.81
N ILE A 156 10.27 12.18 -15.70
CA ILE A 156 9.51 11.15 -14.97
C ILE A 156 8.64 10.41 -15.97
N SER A 157 8.68 9.07 -15.96
CA SER A 157 7.65 8.21 -16.54
C SER A 157 6.72 7.79 -15.40
N TYR A 158 5.50 8.34 -15.35
CA TYR A 158 4.56 8.08 -14.27
C TYR A 158 3.44 7.12 -14.67
N GLY A 159 2.83 6.51 -13.69
CA GLY A 159 1.75 5.56 -13.91
C GLY A 159 2.26 4.17 -14.27
N MET A 160 1.52 3.48 -15.14
CA MET A 160 1.94 2.23 -15.76
C MET A 160 2.77 2.59 -16.99
N GLY A 161 4.08 2.37 -16.89
CA GLY A 161 5.08 3.00 -17.76
C GLY A 161 5.43 2.22 -19.02
N GLU A 162 4.70 1.17 -19.38
CA GLU A 162 5.08 0.29 -20.49
C GLU A 162 5.17 1.05 -21.83
N HIS A 163 4.15 1.81 -22.20
CA HIS A 163 4.18 2.61 -23.44
C HIS A 163 5.24 3.70 -23.37
N SER A 164 5.20 4.51 -22.29
CA SER A 164 6.08 5.68 -22.19
C SER A 164 7.57 5.31 -22.15
N ILE A 165 7.94 4.17 -21.56
CA ILE A 165 9.37 3.80 -21.48
C ILE A 165 9.93 3.38 -22.83
N ILE A 166 9.13 2.73 -23.68
CA ILE A 166 9.55 2.37 -25.03
C ILE A 166 9.66 3.62 -25.90
N GLU A 167 8.67 4.50 -25.89
CA GLU A 167 8.72 5.77 -26.62
C GLU A 167 9.91 6.64 -26.18
N ILE A 168 10.21 6.68 -24.87
CA ILE A 168 11.41 7.38 -24.35
C ILE A 168 12.70 6.73 -24.86
N ALA A 169 12.77 5.39 -24.84
CA ALA A 169 13.96 4.66 -25.27
C ALA A 169 14.22 4.89 -26.77
N GLU A 170 13.20 4.80 -27.60
CA GLU A 170 13.27 5.05 -29.05
C GLU A 170 13.65 6.51 -29.35
N ALA A 171 13.08 7.48 -28.62
CA ALA A 171 13.42 8.89 -28.76
C ALA A 171 14.91 9.15 -28.44
N LEU A 172 15.41 8.62 -27.33
CA LEU A 172 16.81 8.74 -26.94
C LEU A 172 17.75 8.03 -27.94
N ASP A 173 17.36 6.83 -28.42
CA ASP A 173 18.13 6.05 -29.39
C ASP A 173 18.23 6.75 -30.73
N SER A 174 17.18 7.48 -31.15
CA SER A 174 17.19 8.31 -32.35
C SER A 174 17.96 9.62 -32.20
N GLY A 175 18.56 9.89 -31.03
CA GLY A 175 19.39 11.05 -30.76
C GLY A 175 18.64 12.29 -30.28
N ILE A 176 17.35 12.18 -29.91
CA ILE A 176 16.61 13.30 -29.30
C ILE A 176 17.14 13.53 -27.90
N ALA A 177 17.52 14.77 -27.59
CA ALA A 177 17.99 15.11 -26.25
C ALA A 177 16.85 14.93 -25.22
N VAL A 178 17.17 14.44 -24.03
CA VAL A 178 16.15 14.18 -22.98
C VAL A 178 15.36 15.45 -22.61
N SER A 179 15.97 16.64 -22.75
CA SER A 179 15.29 17.94 -22.55
C SER A 179 14.19 18.23 -23.58
N ASP A 180 14.27 17.60 -24.75
CA ASP A 180 13.36 17.83 -25.88
C ASP A 180 12.25 16.77 -25.95
N ILE A 181 12.33 15.75 -25.08
CA ILE A 181 11.27 14.74 -24.89
C ILE A 181 10.12 15.36 -24.08
N THR A 182 9.33 16.21 -24.72
CA THR A 182 8.21 16.95 -24.09
C THR A 182 6.83 16.48 -24.54
N PHE A 183 6.79 15.53 -25.48
CA PHE A 183 5.57 15.12 -26.22
C PHE A 183 5.00 13.76 -25.81
N ILE A 184 5.75 12.95 -25.05
CA ILE A 184 5.35 11.58 -24.69
C ILE A 184 4.30 11.61 -23.59
N ALA A 185 3.18 10.90 -23.79
CA ALA A 185 2.14 10.72 -22.77
C ALA A 185 2.68 9.94 -21.55
N GLY A 186 2.14 10.22 -20.36
CA GLY A 186 2.61 9.56 -19.14
C GLY A 186 3.95 10.08 -18.62
N THR A 187 4.40 11.26 -19.08
CA THR A 187 5.67 11.87 -18.65
C THR A 187 5.50 13.19 -17.92
N VAL A 188 6.52 13.55 -17.14
CA VAL A 188 6.66 14.87 -16.52
C VAL A 188 8.04 15.40 -16.80
N TYR A 189 8.12 16.60 -17.31
CA TYR A 189 9.37 17.30 -17.66
C TYR A 189 9.44 18.70 -17.05
N LYS A 190 10.61 19.32 -17.08
CA LYS A 190 10.83 20.69 -16.63
C LYS A 190 11.17 21.58 -17.82
N THR A 191 10.67 22.83 -17.82
CA THR A 191 10.96 23.82 -18.86
C THR A 191 11.14 25.20 -18.28
N LYS A 192 11.84 26.07 -19.02
CA LYS A 192 12.04 27.48 -18.67
C LYS A 192 11.05 28.43 -19.35
N SER A 193 10.41 27.99 -20.41
CA SER A 193 9.40 28.75 -21.16
C SER A 193 8.17 27.88 -21.42
N LEU A 194 7.03 28.53 -21.58
CA LEU A 194 5.76 27.91 -21.95
C LEU A 194 5.41 28.08 -23.46
N ASP A 195 6.29 28.69 -24.25
CA ASP A 195 6.02 29.00 -25.66
C ASP A 195 5.67 27.78 -26.52
N SER A 196 6.19 26.60 -26.13
CA SER A 196 5.92 25.32 -26.79
C SER A 196 4.90 24.43 -26.05
N VAL A 197 4.26 24.93 -24.99
CA VAL A 197 3.30 24.17 -24.17
C VAL A 197 1.88 24.57 -24.54
N TYR A 198 1.20 23.74 -25.32
CA TYR A 198 -0.15 23.99 -25.80
C TYR A 198 -1.19 23.14 -25.07
N ASP A 199 -2.44 23.63 -25.04
CA ASP A 199 -3.61 22.96 -24.41
C ASP A 199 -3.33 22.50 -22.97
N ALA A 200 -2.78 23.40 -22.17
CA ALA A 200 -2.39 23.14 -20.81
C ALA A 200 -3.28 23.90 -19.81
N GLU A 201 -3.51 23.28 -18.65
CA GLU A 201 -4.14 23.89 -17.49
C GLU A 201 -3.05 24.31 -16.50
N ILE A 202 -3.00 25.61 -16.19
CA ILE A 202 -2.01 26.16 -15.27
C ILE A 202 -2.50 26.01 -13.84
N LEU A 203 -1.72 25.31 -13.03
CA LEU A 203 -1.97 25.14 -11.61
C LEU A 203 -1.53 26.38 -10.81
N PRO A 204 -2.04 26.58 -9.59
CA PRO A 204 -1.45 27.53 -8.65
C PRO A 204 0.05 27.33 -8.50
N GLY A 205 0.79 28.44 -8.36
CA GLY A 205 2.24 28.40 -8.16
C GLY A 205 2.64 27.69 -6.85
N TYR A 206 3.82 27.07 -6.85
CA TYR A 206 4.29 26.35 -5.66
C TYR A 206 4.37 27.24 -4.42
N GLU A 207 4.84 28.49 -4.55
CA GLU A 207 4.93 29.41 -3.41
C GLU A 207 3.53 29.84 -2.92
N ASP A 208 2.55 30.01 -3.83
CA ASP A 208 1.16 30.31 -3.45
C ASP A 208 0.55 29.14 -2.66
N MET A 209 0.76 27.90 -3.13
CA MET A 209 0.32 26.69 -2.43
C MET A 209 0.97 26.50 -1.05
N LYS A 210 2.18 27.00 -0.84
CA LYS A 210 2.85 26.99 0.48
C LYS A 210 2.24 27.99 1.44
N GLN A 211 1.81 29.14 0.93
CA GLN A 211 1.22 30.21 1.74
C GLN A 211 -0.26 29.94 2.04
N ASP A 212 -1.01 29.44 1.06
CA ASP A 212 -2.42 29.13 1.19
C ASP A 212 -2.72 27.65 0.88
N LYS A 213 -3.16 26.93 1.89
CA LYS A 213 -3.58 25.53 1.76
C LYS A 213 -4.78 25.33 0.85
N LEU A 214 -5.61 26.35 0.65
CA LEU A 214 -6.75 26.25 -0.28
C LEU A 214 -6.25 26.23 -1.73
N GLU A 215 -5.17 26.96 -2.05
CA GLU A 215 -4.54 26.88 -3.38
C GLU A 215 -3.99 25.47 -3.63
N TYR A 216 -3.41 24.83 -2.61
CA TYR A 216 -3.02 23.41 -2.74
C TYR A 216 -4.24 22.50 -2.96
N ALA A 217 -5.36 22.74 -2.27
CA ALA A 217 -6.58 21.94 -2.48
C ALA A 217 -7.12 22.10 -3.91
N ARG A 218 -7.11 23.31 -4.47
CA ARG A 218 -7.51 23.58 -5.86
C ARG A 218 -6.57 22.90 -6.86
N SER A 219 -5.27 23.07 -6.68
CA SER A 219 -4.25 22.38 -7.50
C SER A 219 -4.46 20.87 -7.49
N PHE A 220 -4.60 20.27 -6.30
CA PHE A 220 -4.82 18.84 -6.15
C PHE A 220 -6.11 18.37 -6.86
N TYR A 221 -7.21 19.11 -6.74
CA TYR A 221 -8.46 18.74 -7.41
C TYR A 221 -8.34 18.81 -8.93
N THR A 222 -7.64 19.81 -9.45
CA THR A 222 -7.32 19.90 -10.88
C THR A 222 -6.49 18.68 -11.33
N GLN A 223 -5.48 18.29 -10.56
CA GLN A 223 -4.71 17.06 -10.83
C GLN A 223 -5.61 15.82 -10.84
N TYR A 224 -6.50 15.69 -9.85
CA TYR A 224 -7.43 14.56 -9.77
C TYR A 224 -8.38 14.48 -10.97
N CYS A 225 -8.88 15.62 -11.44
CA CYS A 225 -9.74 15.69 -12.62
C CYS A 225 -9.02 15.37 -13.94
N ASN A 226 -7.69 15.40 -13.96
CA ASN A 226 -6.84 15.14 -15.12
C ASN A 226 -6.06 13.80 -15.02
N THR A 227 -6.59 12.81 -14.27
CA THR A 227 -6.03 11.45 -14.20
C THR A 227 -6.52 10.52 -15.33
N ASP A 228 -7.23 11.05 -16.29
CA ASP A 228 -7.81 10.28 -17.40
C ASP A 228 -6.97 10.44 -18.68
N PRO A 229 -6.64 9.33 -19.39
CA PRO A 229 -5.83 9.40 -20.60
C PRO A 229 -6.55 9.97 -21.83
N PHE A 230 -7.90 9.92 -21.87
CA PHE A 230 -8.68 10.40 -23.04
C PHE A 230 -9.07 11.87 -22.92
N ALA A 231 -9.36 12.35 -21.71
CA ALA A 231 -9.88 13.68 -21.45
C ALA A 231 -8.99 14.53 -20.54
N GLY A 232 -7.86 13.99 -20.08
CA GLY A 232 -6.88 14.72 -19.29
C GLY A 232 -6.12 15.73 -20.13
N LYS A 233 -5.83 16.88 -19.53
CA LYS A 233 -5.01 17.95 -20.13
C LYS A 233 -3.59 17.89 -19.61
N ARG A 234 -2.67 18.58 -20.29
CA ARG A 234 -1.38 18.94 -19.70
C ARG A 234 -1.61 19.82 -18.49
N LEU A 235 -0.79 19.62 -17.47
CA LEU A 235 -0.79 20.43 -16.26
C LEU A 235 0.54 21.14 -16.14
N VAL A 236 0.51 22.44 -15.90
CA VAL A 236 1.70 23.26 -15.70
C VAL A 236 1.74 23.75 -14.26
N GLU A 237 2.78 23.41 -13.53
CA GLU A 237 3.00 23.87 -12.16
C GLU A 237 4.15 24.88 -12.14
N PRO A 238 3.87 26.19 -11.90
CA PRO A 238 4.89 27.23 -11.82
C PRO A 238 5.69 27.16 -10.51
N TYR A 239 7.01 27.30 -10.60
CA TYR A 239 7.93 27.43 -9.44
C TYR A 239 8.51 28.83 -9.32
N ASN A 240 8.78 29.46 -10.45
CA ASN A 240 9.15 30.87 -10.59
C ASN A 240 8.97 31.32 -12.05
N ALA A 241 9.39 32.53 -12.40
CA ALA A 241 9.22 33.09 -13.74
C ALA A 241 9.92 32.31 -14.87
N HIS A 242 10.87 31.44 -14.52
CA HIS A 242 11.70 30.70 -15.48
C HIS A 242 11.84 29.21 -15.13
N LEU A 243 10.93 28.67 -14.34
CA LEU A 243 10.95 27.24 -13.98
C LEU A 243 9.53 26.71 -13.82
N TYR A 244 9.17 25.81 -14.71
CA TYR A 244 7.88 25.14 -14.74
C TYR A 244 8.09 23.63 -14.76
N VAL A 245 7.22 22.91 -14.08
CA VAL A 245 7.07 21.46 -14.21
C VAL A 245 5.81 21.20 -15.01
N VAL A 246 5.94 20.45 -16.10
CA VAL A 246 4.83 20.14 -17.01
C VAL A 246 4.55 18.65 -16.94
N GLN A 247 3.33 18.29 -16.61
CA GLN A 247 2.82 16.92 -16.66
C GLN A 247 2.03 16.74 -17.95
N ASN A 248 2.44 15.82 -18.81
CA ASN A 248 1.65 15.36 -19.95
C ASN A 248 0.44 14.54 -19.47
N PRO A 249 -0.64 14.38 -20.28
CA PRO A 249 -1.71 13.45 -19.96
C PRO A 249 -1.20 12.04 -19.68
N PRO A 250 -1.92 11.20 -18.90
CA PRO A 250 -1.55 9.81 -18.72
C PRO A 250 -1.42 9.07 -20.05
N ALA A 251 -0.53 8.07 -20.10
CA ALA A 251 -0.48 7.14 -21.23
C ALA A 251 -1.81 6.37 -21.37
N LEU A 252 -2.15 5.95 -22.57
CA LEU A 252 -3.31 5.10 -22.81
C LEU A 252 -3.16 3.77 -22.05
N PRO A 253 -4.28 3.18 -21.57
CA PRO A 253 -4.24 1.87 -20.95
C PRO A 253 -3.82 0.81 -21.99
N LEU A 254 -3.08 -0.19 -21.55
CA LEU A 254 -2.77 -1.35 -22.38
C LEU A 254 -4.06 -2.06 -22.79
N SER A 255 -4.12 -2.47 -24.06
CA SER A 255 -5.11 -3.40 -24.56
C SER A 255 -4.94 -4.80 -23.94
N GLU A 256 -5.90 -5.69 -24.14
CA GLU A 256 -5.81 -7.08 -23.67
C GLU A 256 -4.58 -7.79 -24.27
N GLY A 257 -4.34 -7.62 -25.60
CA GLY A 257 -3.18 -8.22 -26.27
C GLY A 257 -1.86 -7.69 -25.71
N GLU A 258 -1.70 -6.38 -25.54
CA GLU A 258 -0.49 -5.79 -24.94
C GLU A 258 -0.29 -6.24 -23.49
N MET A 259 -1.37 -6.40 -22.72
CA MET A 259 -1.29 -6.99 -21.39
C MET A 259 -0.77 -8.44 -21.46
N ASP A 260 -1.26 -9.23 -22.39
CA ASP A 260 -0.83 -10.61 -22.57
C ASP A 260 0.64 -10.69 -22.99
N ASP A 261 1.08 -9.81 -23.90
CA ASP A 261 2.48 -9.72 -24.34
C ASP A 261 3.40 -9.37 -23.15
N VAL A 262 3.04 -8.38 -22.33
CA VAL A 262 3.82 -8.00 -21.13
C VAL A 262 3.92 -9.16 -20.14
N TYR A 263 2.83 -9.88 -19.88
CA TYR A 263 2.83 -11.00 -18.95
C TYR A 263 3.41 -12.29 -19.53
N GLY A 264 3.49 -12.39 -20.87
CA GLY A 264 4.13 -13.48 -21.61
C GLY A 264 5.65 -13.38 -21.73
N LEU A 265 6.28 -12.27 -21.29
CA LEU A 265 7.73 -12.12 -21.31
C LEU A 265 8.42 -13.22 -20.49
N PRO A 266 9.70 -13.56 -20.81
CA PRO A 266 10.38 -14.72 -20.24
C PRO A 266 10.87 -14.50 -18.80
N TYR A 267 9.96 -14.30 -17.86
CA TYR A 267 10.28 -14.15 -16.43
C TYR A 267 10.78 -15.45 -15.82
N MET A 268 11.84 -15.37 -15.01
CA MET A 268 12.35 -16.51 -14.21
C MET A 268 11.44 -16.85 -13.02
N ARG A 269 10.48 -16.01 -12.67
CA ARG A 269 9.50 -16.15 -11.58
C ARG A 269 10.12 -16.40 -10.19
N THR A 270 11.31 -15.91 -9.99
CA THR A 270 12.04 -16.03 -8.73
C THR A 270 12.98 -14.84 -8.54
N TYR A 271 13.58 -14.75 -7.35
CA TYR A 271 14.64 -13.78 -7.08
C TYR A 271 15.98 -14.24 -7.64
N HIS A 272 16.92 -13.30 -7.78
CA HIS A 272 18.26 -13.61 -8.29
C HIS A 272 18.99 -14.60 -7.36
N PRO A 273 19.67 -15.64 -7.88
CA PRO A 273 20.31 -16.70 -7.08
C PRO A 273 21.32 -16.21 -6.04
N SER A 274 21.96 -15.05 -6.28
CA SER A 274 22.91 -14.46 -5.32
C SER A 274 22.30 -14.19 -3.93
N TYR A 275 20.98 -14.11 -3.81
CA TYR A 275 20.27 -13.85 -2.54
C TYR A 275 19.97 -15.12 -1.72
N GLU A 276 20.22 -16.33 -2.27
CA GLU A 276 19.98 -17.59 -1.55
C GLU A 276 20.73 -17.66 -0.22
N LYS A 277 22.00 -17.24 -0.22
CA LYS A 277 22.84 -17.21 0.99
C LYS A 277 22.30 -16.31 2.10
N ASP A 278 21.51 -15.29 1.74
CA ASP A 278 20.88 -14.33 2.65
C ASP A 278 19.44 -14.72 3.03
N GLY A 279 18.96 -15.90 2.57
CA GLY A 279 17.60 -16.41 2.84
C GLY A 279 16.55 -15.97 1.83
N GLY A 280 16.96 -15.55 0.64
CA GLY A 280 16.09 -15.13 -0.47
C GLY A 280 15.39 -13.80 -0.21
N VAL A 281 14.39 -13.48 -1.05
CA VAL A 281 13.58 -12.25 -0.94
C VAL A 281 12.16 -12.61 -0.49
N PRO A 282 11.74 -12.24 0.74
CA PRO A 282 10.46 -12.70 1.31
C PRO A 282 9.23 -12.34 0.48
N ALA A 283 9.24 -11.21 -0.25
CA ALA A 283 8.12 -10.74 -1.06
C ALA A 283 7.66 -11.75 -2.13
N ILE A 284 8.56 -12.63 -2.61
CA ILE A 284 8.20 -13.65 -3.63
C ILE A 284 7.12 -14.62 -3.12
N SER A 285 7.07 -14.90 -1.82
CA SER A 285 6.14 -15.87 -1.23
C SER A 285 4.67 -15.50 -1.42
N GLU A 286 4.37 -14.21 -1.57
CA GLU A 286 3.01 -13.71 -1.76
C GLU A 286 2.53 -13.85 -3.20
N VAL A 287 3.45 -13.85 -4.17
CA VAL A 287 3.11 -13.76 -5.60
C VAL A 287 3.49 -14.99 -6.43
N LYS A 288 4.44 -15.82 -5.99
CA LYS A 288 4.99 -16.93 -6.78
C LYS A 288 3.93 -17.82 -7.44
N PHE A 289 2.87 -18.13 -6.73
CA PHE A 289 1.76 -18.97 -7.20
C PHE A 289 0.45 -18.17 -7.29
N SER A 290 0.53 -16.90 -7.67
CA SER A 290 -0.62 -16.02 -7.86
C SER A 290 -0.65 -15.51 -9.30
N LEU A 291 -1.86 -15.24 -9.81
CA LEU A 291 -2.10 -14.73 -11.14
C LEU A 291 -2.65 -13.30 -11.05
N ILE A 292 -2.00 -12.37 -11.72
CA ILE A 292 -2.55 -11.02 -11.91
C ILE A 292 -3.46 -11.07 -13.13
N SER A 293 -4.77 -11.01 -12.89
CA SER A 293 -5.77 -11.07 -13.94
C SER A 293 -6.15 -9.71 -14.51
N ASN A 294 -5.93 -8.64 -13.73
CA ASN A 294 -6.31 -7.28 -14.10
C ASN A 294 -5.48 -6.26 -13.33
N ARG A 295 -5.40 -5.05 -13.88
CA ARG A 295 -4.81 -3.86 -13.27
C ARG A 295 -5.84 -2.74 -13.20
N CYS A 296 -5.53 -1.69 -12.45
CA CYS A 296 -6.40 -0.53 -12.23
C CYS A 296 -7.61 -0.81 -11.35
N CYS A 297 -8.39 0.22 -11.02
CA CYS A 297 -9.57 0.07 -10.18
C CYS A 297 -10.50 1.27 -10.37
N PHE A 298 -11.72 1.06 -10.84
CA PHE A 298 -12.72 2.12 -10.98
C PHE A 298 -13.45 2.47 -9.66
N GLY A 299 -13.06 1.86 -8.55
CA GLY A 299 -13.64 2.15 -7.24
C GLY A 299 -13.41 3.58 -6.76
N GLY A 300 -12.23 4.15 -7.06
CA GLY A 300 -11.93 5.56 -6.81
C GLY A 300 -11.99 6.00 -5.33
N CYS A 301 -11.68 5.11 -4.38
CA CYS A 301 -11.67 5.45 -2.96
C CYS A 301 -10.72 6.61 -2.66
N SER A 302 -11.14 7.55 -1.80
CA SER A 302 -10.43 8.81 -1.57
C SER A 302 -9.03 8.66 -0.97
N PHE A 303 -8.78 7.58 -0.25
CA PHE A 303 -7.49 7.29 0.40
C PHE A 303 -6.54 6.43 -0.46
N CYS A 304 -6.99 5.94 -1.62
CA CYS A 304 -6.24 4.97 -2.41
C CYS A 304 -5.36 5.64 -3.46
N ALA A 305 -4.06 5.34 -3.42
CA ALA A 305 -3.08 5.87 -4.38
C ALA A 305 -3.21 5.30 -5.80
N LEU A 306 -3.94 4.19 -5.98
CA LEU A 306 -4.08 3.53 -7.29
C LEU A 306 -4.69 4.44 -8.35
N THR A 307 -5.58 5.35 -7.98
CA THR A 307 -6.17 6.32 -8.92
C THR A 307 -5.09 7.16 -9.61
N PHE A 308 -4.05 7.57 -8.89
CA PHE A 308 -2.95 8.40 -9.39
C PHE A 308 -1.81 7.61 -10.02
N HIS A 309 -1.66 6.33 -9.67
CA HIS A 309 -0.59 5.48 -10.19
C HIS A 309 -1.07 4.59 -11.32
N GLN A 310 -2.14 3.81 -11.13
CA GLN A 310 -2.63 2.87 -12.14
C GLN A 310 -3.80 3.43 -12.97
N GLY A 311 -4.54 4.41 -12.43
CA GLY A 311 -5.74 4.93 -13.07
C GLY A 311 -7.00 4.14 -12.75
N ARG A 312 -8.11 4.49 -13.43
CA ARG A 312 -9.45 3.96 -13.18
C ARG A 312 -10.04 3.17 -14.36
N ILE A 313 -9.31 3.01 -15.45
CA ILE A 313 -9.73 2.22 -16.62
C ILE A 313 -9.14 0.83 -16.48
N MET A 314 -9.99 -0.19 -16.47
CA MET A 314 -9.56 -1.56 -16.27
C MET A 314 -8.71 -2.05 -17.45
N GLN A 315 -7.60 -2.69 -17.12
CA GLN A 315 -6.74 -3.43 -18.04
C GLN A 315 -6.81 -4.89 -17.64
N VAL A 316 -7.17 -5.76 -18.53
CA VAL A 316 -7.40 -7.18 -18.26
C VAL A 316 -6.55 -8.05 -19.17
N ARG A 317 -6.22 -9.24 -18.71
CA ARG A 317 -5.57 -10.28 -19.49
C ARG A 317 -6.61 -11.26 -20.04
N SER A 318 -6.31 -11.85 -21.18
CA SER A 318 -7.13 -12.91 -21.77
C SER A 318 -7.15 -14.16 -20.88
N HIS A 319 -8.13 -15.01 -21.08
CA HIS A 319 -8.18 -16.33 -20.42
C HIS A 319 -6.98 -17.19 -20.86
N GLU A 320 -6.63 -17.18 -22.14
CA GLU A 320 -5.52 -17.95 -22.70
C GLU A 320 -4.21 -17.62 -21.98
N SER A 321 -3.84 -16.34 -21.89
CA SER A 321 -2.65 -15.87 -21.19
C SER A 321 -2.60 -16.34 -19.73
N LEU A 322 -3.74 -16.26 -19.01
CA LEU A 322 -3.83 -16.69 -17.61
C LEU A 322 -3.77 -18.20 -17.44
N LEU A 323 -4.38 -18.96 -18.35
CA LEU A 323 -4.34 -20.43 -18.32
C LEU A 323 -2.93 -20.96 -18.64
N ASP A 324 -2.23 -20.33 -19.58
CA ASP A 324 -0.87 -20.73 -19.91
C ASP A 324 0.12 -20.41 -18.80
N GLU A 325 0.00 -19.24 -18.16
CA GLU A 325 0.75 -18.94 -16.94
C GLU A 325 0.44 -19.93 -15.82
N ALA A 326 -0.82 -20.29 -15.61
CA ALA A 326 -1.20 -21.27 -14.61
C ALA A 326 -0.64 -22.66 -14.91
N LYS A 327 -0.67 -23.13 -16.17
CA LYS A 327 -0.05 -24.40 -16.58
C LYS A 327 1.46 -24.38 -16.32
N MET A 328 2.16 -23.28 -16.63
CA MET A 328 3.58 -23.10 -16.34
C MET A 328 3.85 -23.20 -14.83
N ILE A 329 3.08 -22.50 -14.01
CA ILE A 329 3.16 -22.55 -12.54
C ILE A 329 3.03 -24.00 -12.02
N THR A 330 2.20 -24.85 -12.62
CA THR A 330 2.02 -26.26 -12.18
C THR A 330 3.24 -27.13 -12.43
N GLN A 331 4.22 -26.67 -13.22
CA GLN A 331 5.48 -27.39 -13.45
C GLN A 331 6.57 -27.04 -12.43
N GLU A 332 6.37 -26.00 -11.62
CA GLU A 332 7.30 -25.63 -10.57
C GLU A 332 7.46 -26.74 -9.54
N LYS A 333 8.71 -27.06 -9.17
CA LYS A 333 9.04 -28.18 -8.26
C LYS A 333 8.37 -28.06 -6.88
N ASP A 334 8.15 -26.86 -6.41
CA ASP A 334 7.55 -26.56 -5.11
C ASP A 334 6.04 -26.26 -5.19
N PHE A 335 5.41 -26.39 -6.37
CA PHE A 335 3.97 -26.26 -6.52
C PHE A 335 3.23 -27.40 -5.83
N LYS A 336 2.35 -27.07 -4.89
CA LYS A 336 1.58 -28.05 -4.07
C LYS A 336 0.12 -28.21 -4.51
N GLY A 337 -0.23 -27.64 -5.65
CA GLY A 337 -1.60 -27.69 -6.19
C GLY A 337 -2.47 -26.48 -5.80
N TYR A 338 -1.88 -25.41 -5.29
CA TYR A 338 -2.63 -24.24 -4.84
C TYR A 338 -2.23 -23.00 -5.63
N ILE A 339 -3.17 -22.44 -6.39
CA ILE A 339 -3.10 -21.07 -6.89
C ILE A 339 -3.56 -20.17 -5.75
N HIS A 340 -2.68 -19.32 -5.27
CA HIS A 340 -2.89 -18.56 -4.04
C HIS A 340 -3.81 -17.38 -4.22
N ASP A 341 -3.85 -16.80 -5.42
CA ASP A 341 -4.72 -15.69 -5.78
C ASP A 341 -4.94 -15.61 -7.29
N VAL A 342 -6.11 -15.15 -7.70
CA VAL A 342 -6.42 -14.75 -9.08
C VAL A 342 -7.11 -13.40 -9.01
N GLY A 343 -6.36 -12.34 -9.28
CA GLY A 343 -6.93 -11.00 -9.09
C GLY A 343 -6.02 -9.87 -9.49
N GLY A 344 -6.17 -8.77 -8.79
CA GLY A 344 -5.47 -7.52 -8.99
C GLY A 344 -5.81 -6.56 -7.85
N PRO A 345 -5.81 -5.24 -8.07
CA PRO A 345 -6.22 -4.28 -7.04
C PRO A 345 -7.63 -4.53 -6.49
N THR A 346 -8.50 -5.10 -7.32
CA THR A 346 -9.85 -5.58 -6.98
C THR A 346 -10.12 -6.83 -7.82
N ALA A 347 -10.23 -7.99 -7.19
CA ALA A 347 -10.26 -9.26 -7.90
C ALA A 347 -11.46 -9.40 -8.86
N ASN A 348 -12.63 -8.95 -8.46
CA ASN A 348 -13.86 -9.09 -9.24
C ASN A 348 -14.12 -7.95 -10.25
N PHE A 349 -13.10 -7.15 -10.58
CA PHE A 349 -13.18 -6.14 -11.65
C PHE A 349 -12.45 -6.64 -12.90
N ARG A 350 -13.15 -7.40 -13.75
CA ARG A 350 -12.57 -7.98 -14.97
C ARG A 350 -13.08 -7.35 -16.26
N GLN A 351 -13.74 -6.21 -16.18
CA GLN A 351 -14.24 -5.49 -17.34
C GLN A 351 -14.32 -3.99 -17.07
N PRO A 352 -14.37 -3.15 -18.10
CA PRO A 352 -14.64 -1.72 -17.96
C PRO A 352 -15.96 -1.49 -17.22
N SER A 353 -16.02 -0.46 -16.38
CA SER A 353 -17.25 -0.15 -15.63
C SER A 353 -18.43 0.23 -16.54
N CYS A 354 -18.16 0.77 -17.73
CA CYS A 354 -19.14 1.10 -18.74
C CYS A 354 -18.47 1.33 -20.09
N GLU A 355 -19.23 1.31 -21.18
CA GLU A 355 -18.72 1.55 -22.55
C GLU A 355 -18.07 2.92 -22.73
N LYS A 356 -18.56 3.93 -22.00
CA LYS A 356 -17.99 5.27 -22.05
C LYS A 356 -16.50 5.29 -21.71
N GLN A 357 -16.04 4.44 -20.77
CA GLN A 357 -14.64 4.41 -20.36
C GLN A 357 -13.68 4.09 -21.51
N LEU A 358 -14.12 3.29 -22.48
CA LEU A 358 -13.29 2.87 -23.62
C LEU A 358 -13.10 3.97 -24.67
N THR A 359 -14.00 4.96 -24.71
CA THR A 359 -14.01 5.97 -25.79
C THR A 359 -13.86 7.40 -25.29
N ARG A 360 -14.32 7.69 -24.07
CA ARG A 360 -14.37 9.04 -23.48
C ARG A 360 -13.74 9.11 -22.09
N GLY A 361 -13.17 8.00 -21.64
CA GLY A 361 -12.52 7.90 -20.35
C GLY A 361 -13.46 7.94 -19.14
N VAL A 362 -12.88 8.24 -17.98
CA VAL A 362 -13.58 8.24 -16.68
C VAL A 362 -14.28 9.56 -16.40
N CYS A 363 -15.36 9.52 -15.64
CA CYS A 363 -16.07 10.72 -15.22
C CYS A 363 -15.22 11.52 -14.22
N LYS A 364 -15.04 12.84 -14.44
CA LYS A 364 -14.29 13.74 -13.57
C LYS A 364 -14.98 13.95 -12.21
N ASN A 365 -16.31 14.04 -12.20
CA ASN A 365 -17.14 14.42 -11.05
C ASN A 365 -17.99 13.27 -10.50
N ARG A 366 -17.75 12.03 -10.90
CA ARG A 366 -18.53 10.87 -10.44
C ARG A 366 -17.66 9.62 -10.32
N GLN A 367 -17.92 8.86 -9.26
CA GLN A 367 -17.41 7.50 -9.10
C GLN A 367 -18.45 6.47 -9.55
N CYS A 368 -18.01 5.29 -10.00
CA CYS A 368 -18.91 4.28 -10.56
C CYS A 368 -19.80 3.60 -9.51
N LEU A 369 -19.32 3.51 -8.26
CA LEU A 369 -20.00 2.81 -7.15
C LEU A 369 -20.40 3.72 -6.01
N PHE A 370 -20.04 5.01 -6.04
CA PHE A 370 -20.29 5.95 -4.96
C PHE A 370 -20.98 7.22 -5.48
N PRO A 371 -21.92 7.82 -4.73
CA PRO A 371 -22.56 7.35 -3.48
C PRO A 371 -23.49 6.15 -3.69
N LYS A 372 -23.98 5.98 -4.90
CA LYS A 372 -24.80 4.84 -5.35
C LYS A 372 -24.25 4.35 -6.69
N PRO A 373 -24.45 3.07 -7.06
CA PRO A 373 -24.04 2.56 -8.35
C PRO A 373 -24.53 3.45 -9.50
N CYS A 374 -23.62 3.75 -10.42
CA CYS A 374 -23.96 4.55 -11.60
C CYS A 374 -25.00 3.81 -12.45
N PRO A 375 -26.04 4.47 -13.00
CA PRO A 375 -27.01 3.81 -13.88
C PRO A 375 -26.38 3.14 -15.11
N ASN A 376 -25.23 3.63 -15.58
CA ASN A 376 -24.50 3.08 -16.71
C ASN A 376 -23.47 2.01 -16.29
N LEU A 377 -23.36 1.68 -15.00
CA LEU A 377 -22.45 0.67 -14.53
C LEU A 377 -22.87 -0.71 -15.06
N LYS A 378 -21.95 -1.37 -15.76
CA LYS A 378 -22.12 -2.77 -16.17
C LYS A 378 -21.63 -3.66 -15.04
N VAL A 379 -22.56 -4.37 -14.42
CA VAL A 379 -22.23 -5.36 -13.37
C VAL A 379 -22.34 -6.74 -13.98
N ASP A 380 -21.20 -7.39 -14.18
CA ASP A 380 -21.15 -8.72 -14.79
C ASP A 380 -19.94 -9.50 -14.27
N HIS A 381 -20.19 -10.65 -13.67
CA HIS A 381 -19.13 -11.53 -13.18
C HIS A 381 -18.97 -12.80 -14.03
N ARG A 382 -19.71 -12.96 -15.15
CA ARG A 382 -19.69 -14.19 -15.97
C ARG A 382 -18.31 -14.53 -16.50
N ASP A 383 -17.56 -13.52 -16.97
CA ASP A 383 -16.18 -13.68 -17.44
C ASP A 383 -15.30 -14.24 -16.30
N TYR A 384 -15.36 -13.62 -15.12
CA TYR A 384 -14.54 -14.06 -13.98
C TYR A 384 -14.91 -15.46 -13.49
N ILE A 385 -16.21 -15.79 -13.44
CA ILE A 385 -16.70 -17.14 -13.10
C ILE A 385 -16.15 -18.17 -14.09
N LYS A 386 -16.18 -17.86 -15.39
CA LYS A 386 -15.64 -18.73 -16.43
C LYS A 386 -14.15 -18.98 -16.24
N LEU A 387 -13.36 -17.92 -16.08
CA LEU A 387 -11.92 -18.01 -15.81
C LEU A 387 -11.63 -18.89 -14.59
N LEU A 388 -12.33 -18.67 -13.47
CA LEU A 388 -12.12 -19.42 -12.23
C LEU A 388 -12.41 -20.92 -12.40
N LYS A 389 -13.41 -21.29 -13.20
CA LYS A 389 -13.72 -22.67 -13.54
C LYS A 389 -12.61 -23.29 -14.38
N GLU A 390 -12.20 -22.62 -15.46
CA GLU A 390 -11.13 -23.08 -16.34
C GLU A 390 -9.82 -23.30 -15.58
N LEU A 391 -9.46 -22.40 -14.66
CA LEU A 391 -8.27 -22.54 -13.81
C LEU A 391 -8.36 -23.76 -12.84
N ARG A 392 -9.56 -24.08 -12.34
CA ARG A 392 -9.75 -25.26 -11.49
C ARG A 392 -9.63 -26.58 -12.23
N ASP A 393 -9.92 -26.57 -13.52
CA ASP A 393 -9.89 -27.75 -14.38
C ASP A 393 -8.47 -28.11 -14.87
N ILE A 394 -7.47 -27.23 -14.62
CA ILE A 394 -6.08 -27.50 -14.97
C ILE A 394 -5.53 -28.69 -14.16
N PRO A 395 -4.92 -29.69 -14.82
CA PRO A 395 -4.27 -30.82 -14.13
C PRO A 395 -3.28 -30.35 -13.06
N LYS A 396 -3.22 -31.04 -11.93
CA LYS A 396 -2.44 -30.73 -10.71
C LYS A 396 -2.96 -29.55 -9.88
N VAL A 397 -3.88 -28.72 -10.37
CA VAL A 397 -4.53 -27.68 -9.55
C VAL A 397 -5.57 -28.33 -8.64
N LYS A 398 -5.38 -28.22 -7.34
CA LYS A 398 -6.30 -28.72 -6.31
C LYS A 398 -7.27 -27.65 -5.85
N LYS A 399 -6.78 -26.39 -5.77
CA LYS A 399 -7.58 -25.24 -5.36
C LYS A 399 -7.06 -23.94 -5.96
N VAL A 400 -8.00 -23.08 -6.30
CA VAL A 400 -7.78 -21.70 -6.70
C VAL A 400 -8.39 -20.80 -5.63
N PHE A 401 -7.60 -19.96 -5.00
CA PHE A 401 -8.06 -19.02 -3.98
C PHE A 401 -8.18 -17.61 -4.56
N ILE A 402 -9.05 -16.80 -3.94
CA ILE A 402 -9.13 -15.36 -4.13
C ILE A 402 -8.74 -14.71 -2.80
N ARG A 403 -7.55 -14.09 -2.77
CA ARG A 403 -7.00 -13.39 -1.60
C ARG A 403 -6.96 -11.88 -1.78
N SER A 404 -6.87 -11.41 -3.02
CA SER A 404 -7.12 -10.01 -3.38
C SER A 404 -8.52 -9.63 -2.91
N GLY A 405 -8.67 -8.41 -2.43
CA GLY A 405 -9.98 -7.95 -1.97
C GLY A 405 -11.01 -7.95 -3.09
N ILE A 406 -12.24 -8.31 -2.75
CA ILE A 406 -13.39 -8.12 -3.64
C ILE A 406 -14.13 -6.82 -3.28
N ARG A 407 -14.74 -6.19 -4.27
CA ARG A 407 -15.68 -5.09 -4.05
C ARG A 407 -17.05 -5.69 -3.74
N PHE A 408 -17.40 -5.68 -2.47
CA PHE A 408 -18.66 -6.21 -1.97
C PHE A 408 -19.87 -5.44 -2.50
N ASP A 409 -19.74 -4.14 -2.70
CA ASP A 409 -20.76 -3.27 -3.28
C ASP A 409 -21.03 -3.60 -4.76
N TYR A 410 -20.03 -4.03 -5.51
CA TYR A 410 -20.20 -4.53 -6.88
C TYR A 410 -20.91 -5.90 -6.87
N VAL A 411 -20.64 -6.74 -5.87
CA VAL A 411 -21.39 -8.02 -5.68
C VAL A 411 -22.84 -7.76 -5.30
N VAL A 412 -23.13 -6.77 -4.45
CA VAL A 412 -24.50 -6.40 -4.08
C VAL A 412 -25.27 -5.84 -5.28
N ALA A 413 -24.59 -5.08 -6.15
CA ALA A 413 -25.17 -4.52 -7.36
C ALA A 413 -25.45 -5.58 -8.45
N ASP A 414 -24.86 -6.78 -8.36
CA ASP A 414 -25.17 -7.91 -9.24
C ASP A 414 -26.54 -8.49 -8.90
N LYS A 415 -27.39 -8.57 -9.91
CA LYS A 415 -28.73 -9.19 -9.79
C LYS A 415 -28.67 -10.72 -9.65
N SER A 416 -27.52 -11.31 -9.97
CA SER A 416 -27.25 -12.75 -9.90
C SER A 416 -26.42 -13.09 -8.66
N ASP A 417 -26.76 -14.14 -7.95
CA ASP A 417 -25.95 -14.69 -6.87
C ASP A 417 -24.87 -15.69 -7.37
N ALA A 418 -24.74 -15.88 -8.69
CA ALA A 418 -23.87 -16.90 -9.28
C ALA A 418 -22.40 -16.71 -8.90
N PHE A 419 -21.89 -15.46 -8.90
CA PHE A 419 -20.52 -15.18 -8.48
C PHE A 419 -20.33 -15.47 -6.98
N LEU A 420 -21.26 -15.05 -6.15
CA LEU A 420 -21.18 -15.30 -4.70
C LEU A 420 -21.22 -16.79 -4.38
N GLU A 421 -22.01 -17.57 -5.12
CA GLU A 421 -22.07 -19.04 -4.98
C GLU A 421 -20.73 -19.68 -5.42
N GLU A 422 -20.19 -19.32 -6.58
CA GLU A 422 -18.88 -19.79 -7.08
C GLU A 422 -17.78 -19.47 -6.07
N LEU A 423 -17.72 -18.22 -5.62
CA LEU A 423 -16.75 -17.73 -4.65
C LEU A 423 -16.78 -18.55 -3.36
N CYS A 424 -17.96 -18.69 -2.73
CA CYS A 424 -18.10 -19.41 -1.47
C CYS A 424 -17.86 -20.92 -1.61
N ARG A 425 -18.30 -21.53 -2.72
CA ARG A 425 -18.11 -22.98 -2.93
C ARG A 425 -16.65 -23.36 -3.11
N TYR A 426 -15.88 -22.57 -3.86
CA TYR A 426 -14.62 -23.06 -4.40
C TYR A 426 -13.39 -22.21 -4.04
N HIS A 427 -13.54 -20.90 -3.75
CA HIS A 427 -12.42 -19.96 -3.72
C HIS A 427 -12.12 -19.36 -2.35
N VAL A 428 -12.98 -19.59 -1.35
CA VAL A 428 -12.77 -19.15 0.03
C VAL A 428 -12.22 -20.29 0.87
N SER A 429 -11.13 -20.06 1.59
CA SER A 429 -10.45 -21.05 2.45
C SER A 429 -10.93 -21.06 3.90
N GLY A 430 -12.13 -20.53 4.17
CA GLY A 430 -12.71 -20.37 5.51
C GLY A 430 -12.84 -18.90 5.94
N GLN A 431 -12.04 -18.01 5.38
CA GLN A 431 -12.12 -16.58 5.64
C GLN A 431 -12.10 -15.79 4.34
N LEU A 432 -13.03 -14.85 4.20
CA LEU A 432 -13.06 -13.87 3.12
C LEU A 432 -12.75 -12.48 3.66
N LYS A 433 -11.70 -11.86 3.12
CA LYS A 433 -11.32 -10.50 3.45
C LYS A 433 -12.16 -9.50 2.65
N VAL A 434 -12.74 -8.54 3.33
CA VAL A 434 -13.54 -7.46 2.73
C VAL A 434 -13.17 -6.13 3.38
N ALA A 435 -13.31 -5.04 2.64
CA ALA A 435 -12.86 -3.73 3.08
C ALA A 435 -14.02 -2.73 3.19
N PRO A 436 -14.90 -2.82 4.22
CA PRO A 436 -15.87 -1.78 4.49
C PRO A 436 -15.24 -0.47 4.95
N GLU A 437 -14.09 -0.52 5.60
CA GLU A 437 -13.23 0.54 6.12
C GLU A 437 -13.82 1.24 7.36
N HIS A 438 -15.10 1.57 7.39
CA HIS A 438 -15.80 2.21 8.49
C HIS A 438 -17.28 1.82 8.51
N VAL A 439 -18.05 2.31 9.50
CA VAL A 439 -19.50 2.11 9.61
C VAL A 439 -20.29 3.42 9.66
N SER A 440 -19.68 4.52 10.05
CA SER A 440 -20.29 5.85 10.00
C SER A 440 -20.39 6.32 8.55
N ASP A 441 -21.60 6.62 8.10
CA ASP A 441 -21.86 7.07 6.72
C ASP A 441 -21.23 8.43 6.42
N ASP A 442 -21.09 9.31 7.42
CA ASP A 442 -20.36 10.58 7.29
C ASP A 442 -18.89 10.33 6.88
N VAL A 443 -18.24 9.36 7.54
CA VAL A 443 -16.85 9.00 7.26
C VAL A 443 -16.73 8.25 5.93
N LEU A 444 -17.65 7.32 5.66
CA LEU A 444 -17.69 6.56 4.40
C LEU A 444 -17.86 7.48 3.19
N THR A 445 -18.67 8.52 3.31
CA THR A 445 -18.85 9.55 2.28
C THR A 445 -17.53 10.24 1.93
N LEU A 446 -16.75 10.64 2.93
CA LEU A 446 -15.44 11.25 2.72
C LEU A 446 -14.41 10.25 2.18
N MET A 447 -14.55 8.97 2.53
CA MET A 447 -13.74 7.89 1.96
C MET A 447 -14.10 7.55 0.50
N GLY A 448 -15.23 8.03 -0.03
CA GLY A 448 -15.74 7.63 -1.34
C GLY A 448 -16.17 6.16 -1.37
N LYS A 449 -16.75 5.69 -0.27
CA LYS A 449 -17.27 4.33 -0.08
C LYS A 449 -18.80 4.35 0.02
N PRO A 450 -19.49 3.25 -0.32
CA PRO A 450 -20.93 3.17 -0.15
C PRO A 450 -21.32 3.25 1.33
N GLU A 451 -22.58 3.61 1.60
CA GLU A 451 -23.16 3.59 2.93
C GLU A 451 -23.05 2.21 3.59
N ASN A 452 -22.98 2.19 4.91
CA ASN A 452 -22.88 0.95 5.70
C ASN A 452 -24.03 -0.03 5.43
N SER A 453 -25.21 0.47 5.06
CA SER A 453 -26.36 -0.34 4.65
C SER A 453 -26.02 -1.36 3.54
N VAL A 454 -25.18 -0.97 2.56
CA VAL A 454 -24.74 -1.85 1.47
C VAL A 454 -23.82 -2.96 1.99
N TYR A 455 -22.95 -2.65 2.95
CA TYR A 455 -22.13 -3.69 3.58
C TYR A 455 -22.99 -4.68 4.39
N GLN A 456 -23.98 -4.18 5.12
CA GLN A 456 -24.91 -5.05 5.86
C GLN A 456 -25.72 -5.97 4.93
N GLU A 457 -26.11 -5.47 3.76
CA GLU A 457 -26.75 -6.30 2.73
C GLU A 457 -25.83 -7.40 2.23
N PHE A 458 -24.56 -7.05 1.94
CA PHE A 458 -23.55 -8.05 1.56
C PHE A 458 -23.37 -9.12 2.63
N VAL A 459 -23.27 -8.75 3.91
CA VAL A 459 -23.14 -9.69 5.04
C VAL A 459 -24.33 -10.66 5.07
N LYS A 460 -25.56 -10.14 4.90
CA LYS A 460 -26.78 -10.98 4.83
C LYS A 460 -26.73 -11.97 3.66
N LYS A 461 -26.38 -11.48 2.46
CA LYS A 461 -26.23 -12.35 1.27
C LYS A 461 -25.16 -13.43 1.47
N TYR A 462 -24.00 -13.05 2.01
CA TYR A 462 -22.89 -13.98 2.29
C TYR A 462 -23.28 -15.08 3.29
N ASN A 463 -23.90 -14.70 4.39
CA ASN A 463 -24.35 -15.66 5.42
C ASN A 463 -25.43 -16.59 4.87
N LYS A 464 -26.41 -16.07 4.13
CA LYS A 464 -27.46 -16.89 3.47
C LYS A 464 -26.84 -17.87 2.47
N MET A 465 -25.83 -17.42 1.70
CA MET A 465 -25.13 -18.31 0.76
C MET A 465 -24.40 -19.43 1.50
N ASN A 466 -23.65 -19.13 2.58
CA ASN A 466 -22.97 -20.15 3.37
C ASN A 466 -23.92 -21.17 3.98
N GLN A 467 -25.08 -20.75 4.47
CA GLN A 467 -26.14 -21.65 4.93
C GLN A 467 -26.63 -22.56 3.78
N LYS A 468 -26.92 -22.00 2.60
CA LYS A 468 -27.34 -22.73 1.40
C LYS A 468 -26.34 -23.81 0.98
N ILE A 469 -25.03 -23.53 1.09
CA ILE A 469 -23.99 -24.46 0.64
C ILE A 469 -23.37 -25.30 1.77
N HIS A 470 -23.91 -25.19 2.98
CA HIS A 470 -23.48 -25.91 4.19
C HIS A 470 -21.98 -25.72 4.50
N LYS A 471 -21.50 -24.44 4.50
CA LYS A 471 -20.13 -24.09 4.85
C LYS A 471 -20.04 -23.11 6.01
N ASP A 472 -19.02 -23.27 6.83
CA ASP A 472 -18.65 -22.36 7.91
C ASP A 472 -17.52 -21.44 7.42
N GLN A 473 -17.88 -20.32 6.84
CA GLN A 473 -16.94 -19.31 6.35
C GLN A 473 -17.25 -17.96 7.00
N TYR A 474 -16.18 -17.20 7.31
CA TYR A 474 -16.28 -15.96 8.07
C TYR A 474 -15.77 -14.78 7.25
N LEU A 475 -16.41 -13.62 7.43
CA LEU A 475 -15.90 -12.35 6.90
C LEU A 475 -14.83 -11.79 7.83
N VAL A 476 -13.75 -11.28 7.24
CA VAL A 476 -12.71 -10.54 7.96
C VAL A 476 -12.72 -9.10 7.45
N PRO A 477 -13.43 -8.18 8.13
CA PRO A 477 -13.50 -6.79 7.71
C PRO A 477 -12.17 -6.07 7.98
N TYR A 478 -11.67 -5.36 6.98
CA TYR A 478 -10.64 -4.35 7.16
C TYR A 478 -11.31 -3.05 7.60
N LEU A 479 -10.83 -2.52 8.72
CA LEU A 479 -11.35 -1.30 9.34
C LEU A 479 -10.22 -0.30 9.53
N MET A 480 -10.55 0.98 9.32
CA MET A 480 -9.60 2.08 9.36
C MET A 480 -9.99 3.10 10.41
N SER A 481 -9.06 3.45 11.30
CA SER A 481 -9.23 4.55 12.26
C SER A 481 -8.65 5.85 11.72
N SER A 482 -9.09 6.96 12.30
CA SER A 482 -8.47 8.28 12.13
C SER A 482 -8.44 8.82 10.69
N HIS A 483 -9.34 8.39 9.82
CA HIS A 483 -9.53 9.01 8.51
C HIS A 483 -10.05 10.45 8.68
N PRO A 484 -9.69 11.40 7.79
CA PRO A 484 -10.36 12.70 7.74
C PRO A 484 -11.89 12.55 7.79
N GLY A 485 -12.55 13.30 8.66
CA GLY A 485 -13.98 13.15 8.98
C GLY A 485 -14.27 12.32 10.22
N SER A 486 -13.42 11.39 10.62
CA SER A 486 -13.66 10.52 11.78
C SER A 486 -13.49 11.28 13.10
N ARG A 487 -14.60 11.59 13.73
CA ARG A 487 -14.67 12.17 15.08
C ARG A 487 -14.74 11.06 16.13
N MET A 488 -14.64 11.43 17.40
CA MET A 488 -14.71 10.44 18.49
C MET A 488 -16.06 9.68 18.52
N LYS A 489 -17.18 10.35 18.18
CA LYS A 489 -18.49 9.70 18.06
C LYS A 489 -18.48 8.55 17.04
N ASP A 490 -17.85 8.78 15.87
CA ASP A 490 -17.78 7.82 14.77
C ASP A 490 -16.88 6.62 15.12
N ALA A 491 -15.82 6.88 15.88
CA ALA A 491 -14.93 5.82 16.37
C ALA A 491 -15.63 4.95 17.45
N VAL A 492 -16.52 5.55 18.27
CA VAL A 492 -17.33 4.78 19.23
C VAL A 492 -18.37 3.93 18.48
N GLU A 493 -19.07 4.49 17.48
CA GLU A 493 -19.99 3.75 16.62
C GLU A 493 -19.30 2.52 15.98
N LEU A 494 -18.07 2.70 15.49
CA LEU A 494 -17.28 1.60 14.95
C LEU A 494 -16.97 0.54 16.03
N ALA A 495 -16.66 0.95 17.26
CA ALA A 495 -16.41 0.03 18.35
C ALA A 495 -17.68 -0.75 18.77
N GLU A 496 -18.85 -0.11 18.74
CA GLU A 496 -20.13 -0.77 18.98
C GLU A 496 -20.42 -1.82 17.91
N HIS A 497 -20.19 -1.48 16.64
CA HIS A 497 -20.31 -2.44 15.54
C HIS A 497 -19.38 -3.65 15.72
N ILE A 498 -18.12 -3.43 16.11
CA ILE A 498 -17.16 -4.52 16.40
C ILE A 498 -17.62 -5.38 17.57
N ARG A 499 -18.24 -4.78 18.62
CA ARG A 499 -18.85 -5.53 19.72
C ARG A 499 -19.94 -6.47 19.19
N ASP A 500 -20.81 -5.97 18.32
CA ASP A 500 -21.96 -6.69 17.80
C ASP A 500 -21.54 -7.80 16.81
N LEU A 501 -20.38 -7.68 16.15
CA LEU A 501 -19.77 -8.76 15.37
C LEU A 501 -19.31 -9.94 16.26
N GLY A 502 -19.12 -9.73 17.56
CA GLY A 502 -18.76 -10.77 18.52
C GLY A 502 -17.28 -11.17 18.54
N TYR A 503 -16.46 -10.70 17.62
CA TYR A 503 -15.01 -10.94 17.57
C TYR A 503 -14.23 -9.64 17.41
N MET A 504 -12.92 -9.66 17.74
CA MET A 504 -12.04 -8.51 17.62
C MET A 504 -11.22 -8.61 16.34
N PRO A 505 -11.13 -7.55 15.53
CA PRO A 505 -10.21 -7.50 14.41
C PRO A 505 -8.76 -7.63 14.89
N GLU A 506 -8.01 -8.58 14.33
CA GLU A 506 -6.58 -8.73 14.63
C GLU A 506 -5.77 -7.63 13.94
N GLN A 507 -6.17 -7.24 12.74
CA GLN A 507 -5.52 -6.21 11.94
C GLN A 507 -6.34 -4.92 11.97
N VAL A 508 -5.73 -3.87 12.49
CA VAL A 508 -6.28 -2.51 12.52
C VAL A 508 -5.37 -1.60 11.72
N GLN A 509 -5.97 -0.83 10.81
CA GLN A 509 -5.26 0.17 10.04
C GLN A 509 -5.61 1.56 10.57
N ASP A 510 -4.59 2.39 10.78
CA ASP A 510 -4.79 3.83 10.90
C ASP A 510 -4.71 4.45 9.50
N PHE A 511 -5.48 5.49 9.25
CA PHE A 511 -5.35 6.24 8.01
C PHE A 511 -3.90 6.67 7.81
N TYR A 512 -3.35 6.29 6.67
CA TYR A 512 -1.98 6.61 6.27
C TYR A 512 -2.01 7.72 5.21
N PRO A 513 -1.53 8.94 5.51
CA PRO A 513 -1.51 10.03 4.53
C PRO A 513 -0.50 9.76 3.41
N THR A 514 -0.91 8.95 2.43
CA THR A 514 -0.12 8.66 1.23
C THR A 514 -0.18 9.86 0.29
N PRO A 515 0.95 10.34 -0.26
CA PRO A 515 0.96 11.48 -1.18
C PRO A 515 -0.02 11.28 -2.34
N SER A 516 -0.54 12.38 -2.86
CA SER A 516 -1.44 12.41 -4.02
C SER A 516 -2.71 11.57 -3.87
N THR A 517 -3.36 11.62 -2.70
CA THR A 517 -4.71 11.09 -2.49
C THR A 517 -5.65 12.18 -1.99
N ILE A 518 -6.95 12.06 -2.32
CA ILE A 518 -7.99 13.01 -1.84
C ILE A 518 -7.94 13.10 -0.32
N SER A 519 -7.86 11.96 0.38
CA SER A 519 -7.83 11.93 1.85
C SER A 519 -6.58 12.59 2.43
N THR A 520 -5.45 12.52 1.75
CA THR A 520 -4.23 13.22 2.17
C THR A 520 -4.34 14.72 1.93
N CYS A 521 -5.00 15.14 0.85
CA CYS A 521 -5.33 16.54 0.64
C CYS A 521 -6.23 17.06 1.78
N MET A 522 -7.32 16.35 2.11
CA MET A 522 -8.16 16.68 3.27
C MET A 522 -7.36 16.74 4.58
N TYR A 523 -6.47 15.77 4.80
CA TYR A 523 -5.64 15.70 6.00
C TYR A 523 -4.75 16.93 6.17
N TYR A 524 -4.12 17.39 5.09
CA TYR A 524 -3.24 18.55 5.11
C TYR A 524 -4.00 19.87 5.20
N THR A 525 -5.01 20.03 4.33
CA THR A 525 -5.70 21.31 4.14
C THR A 525 -6.84 21.56 5.13
N GLY A 526 -7.50 20.50 5.60
CA GLY A 526 -8.72 20.60 6.41
C GLY A 526 -9.98 20.86 5.59
N VAL A 527 -9.92 20.71 4.26
CA VAL A 527 -11.09 20.83 3.37
C VAL A 527 -11.18 19.64 2.42
N ASP A 528 -12.38 19.30 2.00
CA ASP A 528 -12.61 18.37 0.90
C ASP A 528 -12.32 19.08 -0.44
N PRO A 529 -11.30 18.69 -1.20
CA PRO A 529 -10.94 19.39 -2.44
C PRO A 529 -12.02 19.31 -3.53
N ARG A 530 -12.98 18.39 -3.40
CA ARG A 530 -14.10 18.23 -4.35
C ARG A 530 -15.20 19.30 -4.15
N THR A 531 -15.36 19.77 -2.93
CA THR A 531 -16.44 20.68 -2.54
C THR A 531 -15.95 21.97 -1.90
N MET A 532 -14.67 22.02 -1.53
CA MET A 532 -14.03 23.09 -0.73
C MET A 532 -14.66 23.30 0.64
N GLN A 533 -15.46 22.34 1.14
CA GLN A 533 -16.06 22.39 2.46
C GLN A 533 -15.10 21.94 3.55
N PRO A 534 -15.15 22.54 4.75
CA PRO A 534 -14.32 22.14 5.87
C PRO A 534 -14.54 20.68 6.27
N VAL A 535 -13.44 19.97 6.56
CA VAL A 535 -13.43 18.59 7.04
C VAL A 535 -12.69 18.53 8.36
N TYR A 536 -13.31 17.86 9.33
CA TYR A 536 -12.64 17.55 10.58
C TYR A 536 -11.47 16.58 10.34
N VAL A 537 -10.31 16.84 10.96
CA VAL A 537 -9.14 15.99 10.81
C VAL A 537 -8.55 15.64 12.18
N PRO A 538 -8.53 14.36 12.58
CA PRO A 538 -7.91 13.94 13.84
C PRO A 538 -6.38 13.98 13.73
N LYS A 539 -5.77 15.17 13.92
CA LYS A 539 -4.31 15.36 13.84
C LYS A 539 -3.59 15.04 15.15
N ASN A 540 -4.27 15.19 16.28
CA ASN A 540 -3.66 14.97 17.59
C ASN A 540 -3.27 13.49 17.76
N PRO A 541 -2.00 13.17 18.06
CA PRO A 541 -1.54 11.78 18.23
C PRO A 541 -2.28 11.01 19.32
N HIS A 542 -2.67 11.69 20.41
CA HIS A 542 -3.41 11.08 21.50
C HIS A 542 -4.85 10.73 21.10
N GLU A 543 -5.49 11.61 20.31
CA GLU A 543 -6.81 11.31 19.74
C GLU A 543 -6.77 10.14 18.77
N LYS A 544 -5.76 10.09 17.90
CA LYS A 544 -5.55 8.93 17.00
C LYS A 544 -5.36 7.64 17.80
N ALA A 545 -4.60 7.70 18.90
CA ALA A 545 -4.41 6.55 19.78
C ALA A 545 -5.72 6.10 20.43
N MET A 546 -6.60 7.03 20.84
CA MET A 546 -7.93 6.70 21.37
C MET A 546 -8.83 6.06 20.31
N GLN A 547 -8.91 6.62 19.09
CA GLN A 547 -9.71 6.06 18.00
C GLN A 547 -9.23 4.65 17.64
N ARG A 548 -7.91 4.43 17.59
CA ARG A 548 -7.34 3.10 17.38
C ARG A 548 -7.67 2.14 18.52
N ALA A 549 -7.54 2.60 19.77
CA ALA A 549 -7.83 1.78 20.95
C ALA A 549 -9.28 1.30 20.98
N LEU A 550 -10.23 2.11 20.50
CA LEU A 550 -11.64 1.74 20.38
C LEU A 550 -11.86 0.54 19.43
N ILE A 551 -11.11 0.41 18.34
CA ILE A 551 -11.21 -0.76 17.46
C ILE A 551 -10.71 -2.03 18.16
N GLN A 552 -9.78 -1.90 19.11
CA GLN A 552 -9.23 -3.01 19.91
C GLN A 552 -9.58 -2.86 21.40
N TYR A 553 -10.81 -2.48 21.70
CA TYR A 553 -11.25 -2.11 23.06
C TYR A 553 -11.13 -3.23 24.10
N ARG A 554 -11.09 -4.51 23.70
CA ARG A 554 -10.92 -5.65 24.59
C ARG A 554 -9.47 -5.89 25.02
N ASP A 555 -8.46 -5.28 24.34
CA ASP A 555 -7.08 -5.38 24.77
C ASP A 555 -6.91 -4.62 26.10
N PRO A 556 -6.48 -5.31 27.19
CA PRO A 556 -6.30 -4.67 28.50
C PRO A 556 -5.35 -3.45 28.49
N LYS A 557 -4.43 -3.40 27.53
CA LYS A 557 -3.49 -2.27 27.35
C LYS A 557 -4.20 -0.99 26.86
N ASN A 558 -5.33 -1.14 26.21
CA ASN A 558 -6.10 -0.03 25.65
C ASN A 558 -7.13 0.55 26.63
N TYR A 559 -7.31 -0.07 27.82
CA TYR A 559 -8.39 0.27 28.75
C TYR A 559 -8.48 1.77 29.06
N ASP A 560 -7.37 2.39 29.41
CA ASP A 560 -7.36 3.80 29.85
C ASP A 560 -7.68 4.75 28.69
N LEU A 561 -7.18 4.44 27.49
CA LEU A 561 -7.51 5.18 26.24
C LEU A 561 -8.97 5.02 25.87
N VAL A 562 -9.52 3.81 26.00
CA VAL A 562 -10.96 3.56 25.71
C VAL A 562 -11.83 4.28 26.72
N MET A 563 -11.49 4.24 28.01
CA MET A 563 -12.22 4.97 29.06
C MET A 563 -12.23 6.48 28.80
N GLU A 564 -11.07 7.05 28.43
CA GLU A 564 -10.97 8.46 28.08
C GLU A 564 -11.77 8.80 26.82
N ALA A 565 -11.70 7.95 25.80
CA ALA A 565 -12.47 8.13 24.57
C ALA A 565 -13.98 8.14 24.82
N LEU A 566 -14.49 7.21 25.64
CA LEU A 566 -15.90 7.15 26.01
C LEU A 566 -16.36 8.36 26.83
N LYS A 567 -15.51 8.86 27.74
CA LYS A 567 -15.77 10.12 28.45
C LYS A 567 -15.87 11.31 27.49
N LYS A 568 -14.93 11.45 26.55
CA LYS A 568 -14.93 12.51 25.54
C LYS A 568 -16.12 12.44 24.58
N ALA A 569 -16.57 11.24 24.27
CA ALA A 569 -17.74 11.00 23.43
C ALA A 569 -19.07 11.09 24.20
N HIS A 570 -19.05 11.33 25.53
CA HIS A 570 -20.22 11.30 26.42
C HIS A 570 -20.97 9.96 26.38
N ARG A 571 -20.25 8.83 26.22
CA ARG A 571 -20.79 7.48 26.12
C ARG A 571 -20.38 6.58 27.30
N MET A 572 -20.53 7.11 28.51
CA MET A 572 -20.29 6.34 29.74
C MET A 572 -21.29 5.19 29.95
N ASP A 573 -22.42 5.20 29.24
CA ASP A 573 -23.37 4.10 29.12
C ASP A 573 -22.71 2.80 28.59
N LEU A 574 -21.59 2.89 27.88
CA LEU A 574 -20.82 1.76 27.35
C LEU A 574 -19.79 1.19 28.34
N VAL A 575 -19.78 1.71 29.57
CA VAL A 575 -18.93 1.21 30.67
C VAL A 575 -19.81 0.51 31.70
N GLY A 576 -19.73 -0.80 31.79
CA GLY A 576 -20.58 -1.59 32.69
C GLY A 576 -20.42 -3.09 32.52
N PHE A 577 -21.36 -3.84 33.04
CA PHE A 577 -21.39 -5.30 32.99
C PHE A 577 -22.38 -5.86 31.97
N ASP A 578 -23.19 -5.00 31.38
CA ASP A 578 -24.16 -5.36 30.38
C ASP A 578 -23.50 -5.78 29.08
N LYS A 579 -24.19 -6.61 28.28
CA LYS A 579 -23.73 -7.04 26.95
C LYS A 579 -23.54 -5.89 25.94
N HIS A 580 -24.21 -4.76 26.20
CA HIS A 580 -24.06 -3.55 25.37
C HIS A 580 -22.83 -2.72 25.73
N CYS A 581 -22.18 -2.97 26.87
CA CYS A 581 -20.99 -2.26 27.26
C CYS A 581 -19.74 -2.75 26.51
N LEU A 582 -18.82 -1.82 26.22
CA LEU A 582 -17.55 -2.11 25.59
C LEU A 582 -16.52 -2.60 26.61
N ILE A 583 -16.45 -1.94 27.79
CA ILE A 583 -15.50 -2.26 28.85
C ILE A 583 -16.18 -2.33 30.21
N ARG A 584 -15.60 -3.12 31.12
CA ARG A 584 -16.07 -3.21 32.51
C ARG A 584 -15.39 -2.16 33.36
N PRO A 585 -16.06 -1.57 34.38
CA PRO A 585 -15.39 -0.67 35.30
C PRO A 585 -14.30 -1.44 36.08
N ARG A 586 -13.09 -0.89 36.16
CA ARG A 586 -12.06 -1.40 37.06
C ARG A 586 -12.38 -0.94 38.47
N LYS A 587 -12.25 -1.83 39.49
CA LYS A 587 -12.23 -1.42 40.89
C LYS A 587 -11.03 -0.48 41.06
N PHE A 588 -11.26 0.72 41.54
CA PHE A 588 -10.16 1.56 42.02
C PHE A 588 -9.49 0.80 43.18
N GLU A 589 -8.30 0.25 43.00
CA GLU A 589 -7.39 0.01 44.08
C GLU A 589 -6.97 1.40 44.58
N GLY A 590 -7.56 1.79 45.73
CA GLY A 590 -7.27 3.08 46.36
C GLY A 590 -5.77 3.24 46.51
N ARG A 591 -5.24 4.35 46.07
CA ARG A 591 -3.89 4.79 46.36
C ARG A 591 -3.66 4.54 47.87
N SER A 592 -2.79 3.60 48.21
CA SER A 592 -2.28 3.44 49.55
C SER A 592 -1.75 4.79 50.02
N GLN A 593 -2.37 5.31 51.08
CA GLN A 593 -1.95 6.51 51.76
C GLN A 593 -0.46 6.44 52.03
N GLN A 594 0.28 7.39 51.51
CA GLN A 594 1.64 7.66 51.95
C GLN A 594 1.61 7.85 53.49
N LYS A 595 2.23 6.93 54.21
CA LYS A 595 2.54 7.09 55.62
C LYS A 595 3.48 8.28 55.78
N VAL A 596 3.00 9.30 56.43
CA VAL A 596 3.81 10.41 56.92
C VAL A 596 4.71 9.85 58.04
N PRO A 597 6.03 10.11 58.05
CA PRO A 597 6.91 9.70 59.16
C PRO A 597 6.83 10.75 60.27
N GLY A 598 6.48 10.31 61.49
CA GLY A 598 6.79 11.09 62.68
C GLY A 598 5.78 10.99 63.80
N GLN A 599 5.97 10.09 64.73
CA GLN A 599 6.02 10.41 66.19
C GLN A 599 6.32 9.14 66.99
N LYS A 600 7.44 9.18 67.70
CA LYS A 600 7.85 8.21 68.73
C LYS A 600 6.93 8.34 69.93
N THR A 601 6.38 7.21 70.38
CA THR A 601 6.06 7.05 71.84
C THR A 601 6.53 5.68 72.28
N GLN A 602 7.32 5.73 73.36
CA GLN A 602 7.82 4.60 74.14
C GLN A 602 6.66 3.92 74.88
N ASN A 603 6.66 2.57 75.00
CA ASN A 603 6.72 1.88 76.29
C ASN A 603 6.66 0.35 76.15
N GLN A 604 7.68 -0.25 76.70
CA GLN A 604 7.86 -1.31 77.72
C GLN A 604 7.37 -2.75 77.46
N LYS A 605 8.40 -3.60 77.39
CA LYS A 605 8.72 -4.86 78.09
C LYS A 605 7.65 -5.97 78.16
N SER A 606 7.98 -7.18 77.67
CA SER A 606 8.48 -8.31 78.46
C SER A 606 8.78 -9.54 77.59
N SER A 607 9.96 -10.02 77.64
CA SER A 607 10.54 -11.32 78.12
C SER A 607 10.18 -12.58 77.31
N GLY A 608 11.24 -13.25 76.86
CA GLY A 608 11.24 -14.65 76.52
C GLY A 608 12.31 -15.06 75.50
N LYS A 609 13.50 -15.38 75.96
CA LYS A 609 14.63 -16.03 75.23
C LYS A 609 14.49 -17.57 75.30
N PRO A 610 15.38 -18.44 74.76
CA PRO A 610 16.47 -18.28 73.79
C PRO A 610 16.68 -19.52 72.87
N GLY A 611 17.68 -19.43 71.99
CA GLY A 611 18.45 -20.60 71.52
C GLY A 611 18.93 -20.51 70.07
N ARG A 612 20.14 -20.02 69.96
CA ARG A 612 21.44 -20.62 69.56
C ARG A 612 21.56 -21.08 68.10
N ASN A 613 22.42 -20.49 67.45
CA ASN A 613 23.86 -20.62 67.06
C ASN A 613 23.99 -21.06 65.60
N ASP A 614 24.96 -20.76 64.82
CA ASP A 614 26.20 -19.98 64.91
C ASP A 614 26.82 -19.84 63.49
N ARG A 615 27.59 -18.77 63.31
CA ARG A 615 28.79 -18.63 62.43
C ARG A 615 28.65 -18.84 60.94
N GLY A 616 29.20 -18.06 60.08
CA GLY A 616 30.13 -16.93 60.24
C GLY A 616 30.79 -16.63 58.89
N LYS A 617 31.09 -15.37 58.74
CA LYS A 617 32.26 -14.77 58.05
C LYS A 617 32.43 -14.88 56.54
N ASN A 618 32.30 -13.81 55.91
CA ASN A 618 33.34 -12.82 55.50
C ASN A 618 33.97 -12.97 54.11
N LYS A 619 33.84 -11.88 53.41
CA LYS A 619 34.86 -11.09 52.66
C LYS A 619 35.20 -11.42 51.21
N ASN A 620 34.97 -10.36 50.47
CA ASN A 620 35.87 -9.64 49.55
C ASN A 620 36.19 -10.22 48.15
N GLU A 621 35.75 -9.42 47.22
CA GLU A 621 36.59 -8.65 46.26
C GLU A 621 37.27 -9.40 45.09
N HIS A 622 37.07 -8.77 43.97
CA HIS A 622 37.96 -8.56 42.83
C HIS A 622 37.93 -9.49 41.64
N SER A 623 37.46 -8.86 40.56
CA SER A 623 38.29 -8.63 39.35
C SER A 623 38.37 -9.69 38.27
N ARG A 624 37.81 -9.29 37.10
CA ARG A 624 38.40 -9.38 35.77
C ARG A 624 38.49 -10.70 34.98
N ARG A 625 37.97 -10.53 33.77
CA ARG A 625 38.47 -11.01 32.46
C ARG A 625 37.99 -12.36 31.91
N ASN A 626 37.33 -12.15 30.76
CA ASN A 626 37.45 -12.87 29.49
C ASN A 626 37.46 -14.41 29.50
N THR A 627 36.54 -15.02 28.80
CA THR A 627 36.79 -15.63 27.48
C THR A 627 35.55 -16.34 26.93
N VAL A 628 35.43 -16.24 25.64
CA VAL A 628 34.62 -16.95 24.65
C VAL A 628 34.49 -18.46 24.96
N GLN A 629 33.28 -19.01 24.81
CA GLN A 629 33.01 -20.15 23.93
C GLN A 629 31.55 -20.62 24.02
N SER A 630 30.98 -20.69 22.80
CA SER A 630 29.96 -21.62 22.30
C SER A 630 29.21 -22.51 23.29
N ASP A 631 27.87 -22.42 23.24
CA ASP A 631 27.09 -23.65 23.08
C ASP A 631 25.74 -23.40 22.44
N ARG A 632 25.52 -24.19 21.39
CA ARG A 632 24.25 -24.40 20.71
C ARG A 632 23.30 -25.15 21.65
N GLN A 633 22.11 -24.63 21.86
CA GLN A 633 20.96 -25.51 22.12
C GLN A 633 19.63 -24.86 21.71
N ASN A 634 19.04 -25.47 20.74
CA ASN A 634 17.63 -25.67 20.42
C ASN A 634 16.59 -24.99 21.32
N SER A 635 15.85 -24.03 20.79
CA SER A 635 14.48 -23.80 21.21
C SER A 635 13.52 -24.02 20.02
N ARG A 636 13.00 -25.24 19.93
CA ARG A 636 11.79 -25.56 19.19
C ARG A 636 10.62 -24.81 19.82
N GLN A 637 10.22 -23.69 19.24
CA GLN A 637 8.91 -23.12 19.53
C GLN A 637 7.85 -23.93 18.79
N LYS A 638 7.06 -24.66 19.56
CA LYS A 638 5.84 -25.31 19.11
C LYS A 638 4.86 -24.25 18.60
N LYS A 639 4.56 -24.27 17.32
CA LYS A 639 3.34 -23.68 16.76
C LYS A 639 2.15 -24.37 17.42
N LYS A 640 1.48 -23.70 18.34
CA LYS A 640 0.14 -24.09 18.79
C LYS A 640 -0.82 -23.72 17.66
N SER A 641 -1.37 -24.74 17.00
CA SER A 641 -2.49 -24.60 16.07
C SER A 641 -3.70 -24.07 16.85
N ILE A 642 -4.35 -23.07 16.30
CA ILE A 642 -5.66 -22.59 16.74
C ILE A 642 -6.71 -23.65 16.32
N ARG A 643 -6.83 -24.67 17.13
CA ARG A 643 -7.98 -25.60 17.18
C ARG A 643 -8.33 -25.78 18.65
N ASN A 644 -9.49 -25.28 19.01
CA ASN A 644 -10.23 -25.44 20.25
C ASN A 644 -10.54 -24.14 21.00
N VAL A 645 -11.49 -23.37 20.48
CA VAL A 645 -12.32 -22.46 21.30
C VAL A 645 -13.79 -22.50 20.82
N HIS A 646 -14.31 -23.64 20.36
CA HIS A 646 -15.75 -23.79 20.23
C HIS A 646 -16.15 -25.26 20.49
N LYS A 647 -16.09 -25.63 21.77
CA LYS A 647 -16.95 -26.64 22.35
C LYS A 647 -17.22 -26.26 23.78
N LYS A 648 -18.32 -25.56 24.00
CA LYS A 648 -19.26 -25.68 25.11
C LYS A 648 -20.30 -24.55 25.03
N LYS A 649 -21.49 -24.98 24.77
CA LYS A 649 -22.83 -24.41 24.80
C LYS A 649 -23.23 -23.56 23.60
#